data_5a6d2d460608d289f546eb9a3ce4536e
#
_entry.id   5a6d2d460608d289f546eb9a3ce4536e
#
_cell.length_a   1.000
_cell.length_b   1.000
_cell.length_c   1.000
_cell.angle_alpha   90.00
_cell.angle_beta   90.00
_cell.angle_gamma   90.00
#
_symmetry.space_group_name_H-M   'P 1'
#
loop_
_entity.id
_entity.type
_entity.pdbx_description
1 polymer ?
#
loop_
_entity_poly.entity_id
_entity_poly.type
_entity_poly.pdbx_seq_one_letter_code
_entity_poly.pdbx_strand_id
1 'polypeptide(L)'
;MNKKFIRVLGLGVGLFLAGSLSVNAQKVSFNGERLSLKQAFEKIESVSKYKIAYNTSQLDVNKQVVLNQKNQDVLQILSDLLKGTNCVYQVNNNYIVITLKDDEKVKKIKGTIKDSAGEPIIGANVTLKGDATVGSITDIDGNFDLSVPSNATLQVSYIGYNTQDIPVGNKSFLNITLKEDTETLDEVVVVGYGSQKKVNLTGAVSTIDAKMLDNRTSSDPFNMLTGQVPGVTIVQNSGQPGADMGNLRVRGIGTLGNADAMVIIDGVESSINNVNPNDIASISVLKDAAASSIYGVRAANGVILITTKRGVVGKPKVSYNGYVGWQDACRLPKYLDSYNYALLLNEAYRNDGANAPYSEEVLQTIKDGTDPDHFANSNQVEAVLSERGIFHNHHLSIIGGKEDMKYSLAAGFYKKDGLMPNMSYNRFNIRSNIDSKISQRLDISLNLSASRDDRKAPATHKVSDPDTDLWNIMYHAFRESPLMPIRYQNGNYGLYLNEHNSVAEANLSGESHIYNSNFQGSAGLSYKIIDGLTLKGNASATFNLEDVYVDQKKMDFYSVDSKEPIKSTRSMVSNQDKKSLEINLQAYLDYNKTFGKHLVKGLLGYSQIHNQYRLLKALRKDLPANNSLGEIDAGDVTTQETGGKSVTYALRSVFGRINYGFDDRYLFEANLRYDGSSRFPKHNRFGLFPSFSFGWRISEENFFKVDFVDNLKLRASWGQLGNQEIDDYLFYDTYSFGYDYSFGNTLFSGISINDVMANSAITWEKTDQIDVCIDADFWGGKLSFTGDFFLKNTHAILLKLPMPDLIGVDAPMQNAGKVRNTGFELALTHRNQLNLFKYSASFNFSYVKNEITDLNGGDIPGRSVGDPVDNIYGYVCEGIFRTQEEIDNSCSQIWGAVPGDLKYADINNDNVVDQSDRISLGSTFPKINFGLRLNCEYRNFDLTMLMQGAGMVKGVTAGEISQAFMNGGKVTEEWLDRWTPNNINASYPRLTLSSSCLLYTSPSPRDPKTS
;
A
#
# COMPACT_ATOMS: atom_id res chain seq x y z
N MET A 1 16.49 -16.40 22.40
CA MET A 1 16.98 -16.56 21.01
C MET A 1 18.14 -17.56 20.97
N ASN A 2 17.93 -18.70 20.35
CA ASN A 2 18.79 -19.86 20.44
C ASN A 2 20.08 -19.65 19.61
N LYS A 3 21.27 -19.84 20.23
CA LYS A 3 22.60 -19.69 19.59
C LYS A 3 22.81 -20.49 18.27
N LYS A 4 21.93 -21.43 17.95
CA LYS A 4 21.95 -22.17 16.68
C LYS A 4 21.44 -21.38 15.47
N PHE A 5 20.58 -20.35 15.70
CA PHE A 5 20.01 -19.54 14.60
C PHE A 5 21.04 -18.51 14.08
N ILE A 6 21.92 -18.02 14.96
CA ILE A 6 23.00 -17.07 14.60
C ILE A 6 24.10 -17.74 13.78
N ARG A 7 24.31 -19.07 13.93
CA ARG A 7 25.29 -19.80 13.12
C ARG A 7 24.84 -20.08 11.69
N VAL A 8 23.54 -20.15 11.42
CA VAL A 8 23.03 -20.37 10.06
C VAL A 8 23.04 -19.06 9.26
N LEU A 9 22.79 -17.91 9.89
CA LEU A 9 22.95 -16.60 9.23
C LEU A 9 24.42 -16.23 8.97
N GLY A 10 25.34 -16.65 9.83
CA GLY A 10 26.80 -16.41 9.68
C GLY A 10 27.45 -17.20 8.56
N LEU A 11 26.90 -18.36 8.20
CA LEU A 11 27.42 -19.20 7.10
C LEU A 11 26.93 -18.72 5.71
N GLY A 12 25.78 -18.05 5.61
CA GLY A 12 25.25 -17.49 4.35
C GLY A 12 26.01 -16.26 3.87
N VAL A 13 26.58 -15.48 4.76
CA VAL A 13 27.32 -14.24 4.43
C VAL A 13 28.82 -14.51 4.20
N GLY A 14 29.38 -15.58 4.79
CA GLY A 14 30.79 -15.92 4.65
C GLY A 14 31.18 -16.57 3.33
N LEU A 15 30.22 -17.09 2.56
CA LEU A 15 30.52 -17.81 1.29
C LEU A 15 30.49 -16.90 0.04
N PHE A 16 30.12 -15.62 0.16
CA PHE A 16 30.03 -14.69 -0.98
C PHE A 16 31.21 -13.72 -1.11
N LEU A 17 32.20 -13.77 -0.22
CA LEU A 17 33.35 -12.83 -0.24
C LEU A 17 34.69 -13.45 -0.69
N ALA A 18 34.69 -14.69 -1.16
CA ALA A 18 35.91 -15.33 -1.64
C ALA A 18 35.76 -15.87 -3.07
N GLY A 19 35.63 -14.96 -4.02
CA GLY A 19 35.59 -15.27 -5.45
C GLY A 19 36.15 -14.16 -6.32
N SER A 20 37.30 -13.57 -5.92
CA SER A 20 38.14 -12.86 -6.89
C SER A 20 38.82 -13.91 -7.77
N LEU A 21 38.25 -14.17 -8.95
CA LEU A 21 38.95 -14.87 -10.03
C LEU A 21 40.17 -14.03 -10.41
N SER A 22 41.30 -14.28 -9.77
CA SER A 22 42.60 -13.89 -10.29
C SER A 22 42.78 -14.57 -11.62
N VAL A 23 42.83 -13.79 -12.71
CA VAL A 23 43.40 -14.26 -13.99
C VAL A 23 44.83 -14.70 -13.62
N ASN A 24 45.06 -15.99 -13.52
CA ASN A 24 46.40 -16.54 -13.32
C ASN A 24 47.22 -16.24 -14.59
N ALA A 25 48.00 -15.14 -14.51
CA ALA A 25 49.01 -14.87 -15.50
C ALA A 25 49.97 -16.03 -15.59
N GLN A 26 50.07 -16.68 -16.72
CA GLN A 26 50.97 -17.84 -16.93
C GLN A 26 52.39 -17.36 -17.02
N LYS A 27 53.17 -17.61 -15.93
CA LYS A 27 54.59 -17.24 -15.84
C LYS A 27 55.49 -18.34 -16.40
N VAL A 28 56.43 -17.96 -17.24
CA VAL A 28 57.39 -18.89 -17.91
C VAL A 28 58.81 -18.40 -17.66
N SER A 29 59.79 -19.30 -17.85
CA SER A 29 61.23 -18.96 -17.68
C SER A 29 62.01 -19.52 -18.87
N PHE A 30 62.94 -18.71 -19.39
CA PHE A 30 63.84 -18.99 -20.50
C PHE A 30 65.30 -18.70 -20.10
N ASN A 31 66.26 -19.51 -20.62
CA ASN A 31 67.64 -19.47 -20.21
C ASN A 31 68.63 -18.81 -21.19
N GLY A 32 68.34 -17.61 -21.69
CA GLY A 32 69.26 -16.81 -22.42
C GLY A 32 69.59 -17.29 -23.83
N GLU A 33 68.65 -17.87 -24.54
CA GLU A 33 68.81 -18.38 -25.92
C GLU A 33 68.60 -17.26 -26.92
N ARG A 34 69.50 -17.22 -27.93
CA ARG A 34 69.37 -16.32 -29.09
C ARG A 34 68.63 -17.07 -30.22
N LEU A 35 67.46 -16.62 -30.55
CA LEU A 35 66.54 -17.24 -31.50
C LEU A 35 65.98 -16.25 -32.49
N SER A 36 65.48 -16.72 -33.65
CA SER A 36 64.64 -15.85 -34.51
C SER A 36 63.31 -15.60 -33.78
N LEU A 37 62.65 -14.49 -34.11
CA LEU A 37 61.37 -14.14 -33.51
C LEU A 37 60.31 -15.24 -33.75
N LYS A 38 60.32 -15.95 -34.89
CA LYS A 38 59.52 -17.11 -35.15
C LYS A 38 59.76 -18.23 -34.13
N GLN A 39 61.04 -18.62 -33.95
CA GLN A 39 61.46 -19.67 -32.98
C GLN A 39 61.09 -19.26 -31.58
N ALA A 40 61.16 -17.95 -31.23
CA ALA A 40 60.74 -17.47 -29.91
C ALA A 40 59.25 -17.61 -29.72
N PHE A 41 58.40 -17.36 -30.71
CA PHE A 41 56.96 -17.58 -30.64
C PHE A 41 56.63 -19.08 -30.52
N GLU A 42 57.23 -19.94 -31.32
CA GLU A 42 57.04 -21.42 -31.23
C GLU A 42 57.45 -21.93 -29.84
N LYS A 43 58.52 -21.37 -29.23
CA LYS A 43 58.97 -21.74 -27.90
C LYS A 43 58.00 -21.25 -26.81
N ILE A 44 57.45 -20.05 -26.94
CA ILE A 44 56.42 -19.53 -26.03
C ILE A 44 55.17 -20.37 -26.12
N GLU A 45 54.71 -20.76 -27.31
CA GLU A 45 53.59 -21.66 -27.53
C GLU A 45 53.78 -23.05 -26.90
N SER A 46 55.02 -23.59 -26.87
CA SER A 46 55.33 -24.91 -26.35
C SER A 46 55.22 -24.98 -24.83
N VAL A 47 55.45 -23.83 -24.15
CA VAL A 47 55.48 -23.76 -22.66
C VAL A 47 54.30 -22.97 -22.09
N SER A 48 53.38 -22.52 -22.93
CA SER A 48 52.20 -21.76 -22.56
C SER A 48 50.89 -22.35 -23.16
N LYS A 49 49.76 -21.91 -22.66
CA LYS A 49 48.43 -22.23 -23.25
C LYS A 49 48.09 -21.44 -24.47
N TYR A 50 48.92 -20.47 -24.87
CA TYR A 50 48.62 -19.57 -25.95
C TYR A 50 49.12 -20.06 -27.30
N LYS A 51 48.37 -19.77 -28.35
CA LYS A 51 48.75 -19.94 -29.78
C LYS A 51 48.89 -18.54 -30.38
N ILE A 52 49.99 -18.28 -31.10
CA ILE A 52 50.35 -16.97 -31.60
C ILE A 52 50.12 -16.95 -33.12
N ALA A 53 49.16 -16.15 -33.56
CA ALA A 53 48.87 -15.93 -34.96
C ALA A 53 49.49 -14.60 -35.43
N TYR A 54 50.25 -14.61 -36.51
CA TYR A 54 50.88 -13.42 -37.10
C TYR A 54 50.95 -13.53 -38.60
N ASN A 55 51.04 -12.35 -39.27
CA ASN A 55 51.24 -12.28 -40.71
C ASN A 55 52.70 -12.00 -41.04
N THR A 56 53.36 -12.91 -41.73
CA THR A 56 54.81 -12.81 -42.10
C THR A 56 55.10 -11.69 -43.08
N SER A 57 54.14 -11.11 -43.78
CA SER A 57 54.31 -9.92 -44.62
C SER A 57 54.34 -8.60 -43.81
N GLN A 58 53.89 -8.64 -42.53
CA GLN A 58 53.72 -7.49 -41.62
C GLN A 58 54.75 -7.47 -40.49
N LEU A 59 55.34 -8.61 -40.16
CA LEU A 59 56.32 -8.76 -39.09
C LEU A 59 57.53 -9.51 -39.56
N ASP A 60 58.74 -8.92 -39.41
CA ASP A 60 60.02 -9.63 -39.71
C ASP A 60 60.26 -10.71 -38.65
N VAL A 61 59.83 -11.92 -38.98
CA VAL A 61 59.95 -13.10 -38.13
C VAL A 61 61.36 -13.68 -38.00
N ASN A 62 62.32 -13.25 -38.90
CA ASN A 62 63.70 -13.68 -38.86
C ASN A 62 64.58 -12.80 -37.95
N LYS A 63 64.05 -11.69 -37.44
CA LYS A 63 64.74 -10.83 -36.47
C LYS A 63 65.19 -11.63 -35.27
N GLN A 64 66.52 -11.50 -34.96
CA GLN A 64 67.11 -12.22 -33.82
C GLN A 64 66.73 -11.53 -32.52
N VAL A 65 66.18 -12.31 -31.56
CA VAL A 65 65.81 -11.91 -30.19
C VAL A 65 66.46 -12.83 -29.18
N VAL A 66 66.62 -12.35 -27.95
CA VAL A 66 67.16 -13.13 -26.84
C VAL A 66 66.05 -13.38 -25.82
N LEU A 67 65.68 -14.61 -25.58
CA LEU A 67 64.78 -15.02 -24.51
C LEU A 67 65.57 -15.34 -23.25
N ASN A 68 65.62 -14.38 -22.30
CA ASN A 68 66.33 -14.53 -21.02
C ASN A 68 65.48 -14.03 -19.85
N GLN A 69 64.25 -14.50 -19.75
CA GLN A 69 63.32 -14.09 -18.69
C GLN A 69 63.12 -15.19 -17.67
N LYS A 70 63.12 -14.82 -16.40
CA LYS A 70 62.87 -15.75 -15.25
C LYS A 70 61.51 -15.40 -14.61
N ASN A 71 60.61 -16.39 -14.57
CA ASN A 71 59.29 -16.29 -13.92
C ASN A 71 58.46 -15.04 -14.33
N GLN A 72 58.47 -14.71 -15.66
CA GLN A 72 57.78 -13.56 -16.20
C GLN A 72 56.51 -13.96 -16.96
N ASP A 73 55.50 -13.07 -16.96
CA ASP A 73 54.25 -13.30 -17.67
C ASP A 73 54.45 -13.36 -19.19
N VAL A 74 53.82 -14.33 -19.84
CA VAL A 74 53.89 -14.54 -21.30
C VAL A 74 53.48 -13.30 -22.12
N LEU A 75 52.47 -12.58 -21.67
CA LEU A 75 52.02 -11.35 -22.37
C LEU A 75 53.04 -10.22 -22.24
N GLN A 76 53.74 -10.12 -21.09
CA GLN A 76 54.82 -9.17 -20.88
C GLN A 76 56.04 -9.53 -21.73
N ILE A 77 56.39 -10.80 -21.87
CA ILE A 77 57.43 -11.26 -22.72
C ILE A 77 57.14 -10.94 -24.21
N LEU A 78 55.95 -11.16 -24.65
CA LEU A 78 55.46 -10.78 -26.00
C LEU A 78 55.52 -9.28 -26.23
N SER A 79 55.12 -8.49 -25.26
CA SER A 79 55.21 -7.02 -25.32
C SER A 79 56.67 -6.60 -25.51
N ASP A 80 57.63 -7.21 -24.79
CA ASP A 80 59.05 -6.90 -24.88
C ASP A 80 59.66 -7.33 -26.25
N LEU A 81 59.24 -8.49 -26.80
CA LEU A 81 59.66 -8.99 -28.11
C LEU A 81 59.18 -8.14 -29.27
N LEU A 82 58.00 -7.50 -29.13
CA LEU A 82 57.41 -6.64 -30.16
C LEU A 82 57.90 -5.18 -30.03
N LYS A 83 58.67 -4.82 -29.00
CA LYS A 83 59.26 -3.48 -28.87
C LYS A 83 60.16 -3.17 -30.09
N GLY A 84 59.92 -2.00 -30.68
CA GLY A 84 60.63 -1.59 -31.89
C GLY A 84 60.13 -2.25 -33.19
N THR A 85 59.04 -2.93 -33.17
CA THR A 85 58.21 -3.32 -34.34
C THR A 85 56.96 -2.43 -34.40
N ASN A 86 56.38 -2.26 -35.62
CA ASN A 86 55.15 -1.52 -35.80
C ASN A 86 53.91 -2.40 -35.56
N CYS A 87 54.01 -3.40 -34.67
CA CYS A 87 52.97 -4.38 -34.40
C CYS A 87 52.53 -4.32 -32.95
N VAL A 88 51.23 -4.59 -32.70
CA VAL A 88 50.60 -4.80 -31.38
C VAL A 88 49.99 -6.17 -31.37
N TYR A 89 49.74 -6.72 -30.15
CA TYR A 89 49.04 -7.98 -30.01
C TYR A 89 47.67 -7.79 -29.34
N GLN A 90 46.73 -8.64 -29.72
CA GLN A 90 45.44 -8.78 -29.06
C GLN A 90 45.26 -10.24 -28.59
N VAL A 91 44.71 -10.41 -27.41
CA VAL A 91 44.43 -11.75 -26.81
C VAL A 91 42.95 -12.06 -26.97
N ASN A 92 42.67 -13.17 -27.67
CA ASN A 92 41.30 -13.68 -27.80
C ASN A 92 41.27 -15.15 -27.34
N ASN A 93 40.82 -15.40 -26.10
CA ASN A 93 40.91 -16.71 -25.42
C ASN A 93 42.35 -17.24 -25.35
N ASN A 94 42.63 -18.35 -26.00
CA ASN A 94 43.96 -18.98 -26.05
C ASN A 94 44.77 -18.56 -27.32
N TYR A 95 44.26 -17.63 -28.10
CA TYR A 95 44.96 -17.12 -29.30
C TYR A 95 45.46 -15.71 -29.07
N ILE A 96 46.69 -15.45 -29.42
CA ILE A 96 47.31 -14.11 -29.47
C ILE A 96 47.50 -13.74 -30.93
N VAL A 97 46.83 -12.71 -31.41
CA VAL A 97 46.91 -12.23 -32.78
C VAL A 97 47.78 -10.98 -32.83
N ILE A 98 48.84 -10.99 -33.64
CA ILE A 98 49.74 -9.87 -33.83
C ILE A 98 49.36 -9.15 -35.13
N THR A 99 49.06 -7.82 -35.03
CA THR A 99 48.64 -6.95 -36.14
C THR A 99 49.46 -5.69 -36.16
N LEU A 100 49.44 -4.96 -37.28
CA LEU A 100 50.06 -3.64 -37.40
C LEU A 100 49.38 -2.65 -36.47
N LYS A 101 50.12 -1.76 -35.88
CA LYS A 101 49.64 -0.63 -35.14
C LYS A 101 49.05 0.37 -36.14
N ASP A 102 47.74 0.49 -36.16
CA ASP A 102 47.05 1.54 -36.92
C ASP A 102 47.41 2.90 -36.32
N ASP A 103 48.10 3.74 -37.03
CA ASP A 103 48.31 5.15 -36.71
C ASP A 103 47.02 5.93 -37.05
N GLU A 104 45.94 5.69 -36.27
CA GLU A 104 44.80 6.60 -36.28
C GLU A 104 45.26 7.94 -35.70
N LYS A 105 45.19 8.99 -36.50
CA LYS A 105 45.39 10.37 -36.02
C LYS A 105 44.33 10.70 -34.97
N VAL A 106 44.67 10.53 -33.70
CA VAL A 106 43.82 10.91 -32.58
C VAL A 106 43.70 12.42 -32.57
N LYS A 107 42.48 12.94 -32.60
CA LYS A 107 42.17 14.35 -32.56
C LYS A 107 41.54 14.70 -31.23
N LYS A 108 42.00 15.78 -30.61
CA LYS A 108 41.41 16.32 -29.38
C LYS A 108 40.21 17.19 -29.77
N ILE A 109 39.00 16.78 -29.28
CA ILE A 109 37.75 17.45 -29.56
C ILE A 109 37.27 18.08 -28.24
N LYS A 110 36.92 19.34 -28.31
CA LYS A 110 36.21 20.06 -27.23
C LYS A 110 34.80 20.38 -27.69
N GLY A 111 33.91 20.58 -26.76
CA GLY A 111 32.54 21.01 -27.07
C GLY A 111 31.76 21.42 -25.88
N THR A 112 30.62 22.00 -26.13
CA THR A 112 29.64 22.39 -25.11
C THR A 112 28.31 21.73 -25.42
N ILE A 113 27.69 21.15 -24.39
CA ILE A 113 26.36 20.54 -24.46
C ILE A 113 25.38 21.42 -23.74
N LYS A 114 24.32 21.80 -24.44
CA LYS A 114 23.25 22.65 -23.93
C LYS A 114 21.90 21.99 -24.19
N ASP A 115 20.88 22.40 -23.44
CA ASP A 115 19.49 22.07 -23.72
C ASP A 115 18.88 22.99 -24.82
N SER A 116 17.59 22.77 -25.10
CA SER A 116 16.83 23.58 -26.08
C SER A 116 16.62 25.04 -25.61
N ALA A 117 16.77 25.34 -24.32
CA ALA A 117 16.70 26.68 -23.76
C ALA A 117 18.05 27.40 -23.75
N GLY A 118 19.14 26.70 -24.08
CA GLY A 118 20.50 27.22 -24.13
C GLY A 118 21.25 27.09 -22.80
N GLU A 119 20.69 26.40 -21.80
CA GLU A 119 21.33 26.12 -20.49
C GLU A 119 22.35 24.97 -20.63
N PRO A 120 23.51 25.03 -19.96
CA PRO A 120 24.51 23.98 -20.01
C PRO A 120 24.03 22.71 -19.31
N ILE A 121 24.19 21.56 -19.96
CA ILE A 121 23.86 20.26 -19.35
C ILE A 121 25.08 19.71 -18.62
N ILE A 122 25.01 19.69 -17.30
CA ILE A 122 26.06 19.22 -16.39
C ILE A 122 25.96 17.69 -16.26
N GLY A 123 27.08 16.97 -16.42
CA GLY A 123 27.11 15.53 -16.26
C GLY A 123 26.60 14.72 -17.43
N ALA A 124 26.41 15.36 -18.61
CA ALA A 124 26.09 14.63 -19.84
C ALA A 124 27.26 13.71 -20.24
N ASN A 125 26.92 12.48 -20.64
CA ASN A 125 27.89 11.47 -21.02
C ASN A 125 28.18 11.59 -22.52
N VAL A 126 29.46 11.73 -22.88
CA VAL A 126 29.97 11.81 -24.27
C VAL A 126 30.89 10.63 -24.47
N THR A 127 30.47 9.64 -25.25
CA THR A 127 31.26 8.42 -25.51
C THR A 127 31.52 8.24 -26.99
N LEU A 128 32.56 7.50 -27.33
CA LEU A 128 32.80 7.04 -28.70
C LEU A 128 31.77 5.97 -29.06
N LYS A 129 31.02 6.16 -30.14
CA LYS A 129 30.06 5.16 -30.60
C LYS A 129 30.75 3.84 -30.95
N GLY A 130 30.39 2.78 -30.22
CA GLY A 130 30.99 1.45 -30.37
C GLY A 130 32.11 1.12 -29.39
N ASP A 131 32.62 2.11 -28.63
CA ASP A 131 33.58 1.90 -27.55
C ASP A 131 33.28 2.84 -26.37
N ALA A 132 32.48 2.36 -25.42
CA ALA A 132 32.11 3.11 -24.24
C ALA A 132 33.24 3.34 -23.20
N THR A 133 34.42 2.75 -23.44
CA THR A 133 35.60 2.99 -22.59
C THR A 133 36.30 4.34 -22.88
N VAL A 134 36.04 4.90 -24.05
CA VAL A 134 36.52 6.21 -24.47
C VAL A 134 35.39 7.23 -24.32
N GLY A 135 35.42 8.00 -23.26
CA GLY A 135 34.35 8.96 -22.96
C GLY A 135 34.77 10.09 -22.03
N SER A 136 33.94 11.11 -21.93
CA SER A 136 34.05 12.27 -21.06
C SER A 136 32.66 12.62 -20.51
N ILE A 137 32.65 13.31 -19.37
CA ILE A 137 31.42 13.85 -18.77
C ILE A 137 31.51 15.37 -18.79
N THR A 138 30.42 16.07 -19.10
CA THR A 138 30.40 17.54 -19.13
C THR A 138 30.57 18.14 -17.72
N ASP A 139 31.31 19.24 -17.65
CA ASP A 139 31.52 20.07 -16.47
C ASP A 139 30.32 20.97 -16.14
N ILE A 140 30.45 21.86 -15.12
CA ILE A 140 29.39 22.77 -14.68
C ILE A 140 28.93 23.78 -15.74
N ASP A 141 29.77 24.04 -16.76
CA ASP A 141 29.47 24.92 -17.88
C ASP A 141 29.00 24.12 -19.12
N GLY A 142 28.78 22.80 -18.98
CA GLY A 142 28.40 21.90 -20.04
C GLY A 142 29.54 21.54 -21.01
N ASN A 143 30.80 21.83 -20.69
CA ASN A 143 31.93 21.59 -21.56
C ASN A 143 32.46 20.16 -21.42
N PHE A 144 32.92 19.57 -22.51
CA PHE A 144 33.63 18.29 -22.53
C PHE A 144 34.91 18.39 -23.35
N ASP A 145 35.85 17.49 -23.03
CA ASP A 145 37.14 17.36 -23.71
C ASP A 145 37.44 15.86 -23.92
N LEU A 146 37.60 15.42 -25.16
CA LEU A 146 37.76 14.00 -25.50
C LEU A 146 38.71 13.82 -26.64
N SER A 147 39.57 12.83 -26.58
CA SER A 147 40.50 12.46 -27.67
C SER A 147 39.95 11.24 -28.42
N VAL A 148 39.64 11.39 -29.70
CA VAL A 148 39.01 10.36 -30.56
C VAL A 148 39.61 10.33 -31.97
N PRO A 149 39.45 9.22 -32.71
CA PRO A 149 39.83 9.17 -34.12
C PRO A 149 39.10 10.24 -34.96
N SER A 150 39.76 10.74 -36.00
CA SER A 150 39.23 11.85 -36.82
C SER A 150 37.94 11.52 -37.56
N ASN A 151 37.61 10.25 -37.80
CA ASN A 151 36.37 9.75 -38.40
C ASN A 151 35.33 9.28 -37.36
N ALA A 152 35.55 9.55 -36.09
CA ALA A 152 34.70 9.11 -34.97
C ALA A 152 33.29 9.70 -35.03
N THR A 153 32.32 8.96 -34.50
CA THR A 153 31.00 9.45 -34.13
C THR A 153 30.91 9.42 -32.60
N LEU A 154 30.55 10.54 -31.99
CA LEU A 154 30.29 10.63 -30.56
C LEU A 154 28.83 10.29 -30.32
N GLN A 155 28.56 9.50 -29.29
CA GLN A 155 27.25 9.29 -28.72
C GLN A 155 27.12 10.14 -27.46
N VAL A 156 26.14 11.06 -27.47
CA VAL A 156 25.89 11.99 -26.38
C VAL A 156 24.57 11.65 -25.74
N SER A 157 24.58 11.39 -24.45
CA SER A 157 23.40 11.00 -23.71
C SER A 157 23.34 11.68 -22.35
N TYR A 158 22.12 12.01 -21.92
CA TYR A 158 21.84 12.53 -20.59
C TYR A 158 20.44 12.10 -20.14
N ILE A 159 20.23 11.92 -18.85
CA ILE A 159 18.92 11.48 -18.28
C ILE A 159 17.87 12.54 -18.59
N GLY A 160 16.78 12.15 -19.24
CA GLY A 160 15.68 13.04 -19.65
C GLY A 160 15.90 13.73 -21.01
N TYR A 161 16.91 13.31 -21.78
CA TYR A 161 17.19 13.85 -23.11
C TYR A 161 17.38 12.73 -24.13
N ASN A 162 17.00 13.02 -25.39
CA ASN A 162 17.20 12.10 -26.52
C ASN A 162 18.69 11.91 -26.80
N THR A 163 19.16 10.66 -26.81
CA THR A 163 20.53 10.33 -27.17
C THR A 163 20.79 10.75 -28.62
N GLN A 164 21.91 11.45 -28.85
CA GLN A 164 22.32 11.90 -30.21
C GLN A 164 23.66 11.32 -30.61
N ASP A 165 23.74 10.90 -31.88
CA ASP A 165 24.98 10.48 -32.51
C ASP A 165 25.53 11.62 -33.34
N ILE A 166 26.72 12.14 -32.97
CA ILE A 166 27.34 13.33 -33.57
C ILE A 166 28.62 12.94 -34.28
N PRO A 167 28.70 13.03 -35.63
CA PRO A 167 29.93 12.78 -36.34
C PRO A 167 30.94 13.92 -36.10
N VAL A 168 32.15 13.56 -35.71
CA VAL A 168 33.23 14.52 -35.38
C VAL A 168 33.72 15.24 -36.64
N GLY A 169 33.99 14.54 -37.72
CA GLY A 169 34.49 15.09 -38.98
C GLY A 169 35.72 15.98 -38.78
N ASN A 170 35.81 17.09 -39.50
CA ASN A 170 36.93 18.03 -39.44
C ASN A 170 36.82 19.05 -38.27
N LYS A 171 35.79 19.02 -37.45
CA LYS A 171 35.56 20.00 -36.41
C LYS A 171 36.45 19.72 -35.19
N SER A 172 37.03 20.77 -34.57
CA SER A 172 37.79 20.72 -33.32
C SER A 172 36.97 21.17 -32.11
N PHE A 173 35.81 21.78 -32.36
CA PHE A 173 34.85 22.20 -31.35
C PHE A 173 33.41 21.85 -31.78
N LEU A 174 32.63 21.31 -30.90
CA LEU A 174 31.25 20.88 -31.13
C LEU A 174 30.29 21.61 -30.18
N ASN A 175 29.32 22.32 -30.72
CA ASN A 175 28.15 22.78 -29.96
C ASN A 175 27.02 21.79 -30.20
N ILE A 176 26.58 21.16 -29.14
CA ILE A 176 25.57 20.11 -29.18
C ILE A 176 24.36 20.59 -28.35
N THR A 177 23.18 20.58 -28.99
CA THR A 177 21.93 20.85 -28.29
C THR A 177 21.18 19.55 -28.14
N LEU A 178 21.00 19.05 -26.92
CA LEU A 178 20.15 17.89 -26.64
C LEU A 178 18.71 18.37 -26.56
N LYS A 179 17.84 17.62 -27.21
CA LYS A 179 16.39 17.81 -27.08
C LYS A 179 15.90 16.98 -25.91
N GLU A 180 15.05 17.56 -25.06
CA GLU A 180 14.40 16.80 -23.99
C GLU A 180 13.63 15.63 -24.60
N ASP A 181 13.68 14.51 -23.89
CA ASP A 181 12.89 13.32 -24.23
C ASP A 181 11.43 13.59 -23.84
N THR A 182 10.67 14.14 -24.79
CA THR A 182 9.24 14.40 -24.65
C THR A 182 8.39 13.18 -25.02
N GLU A 183 9.03 12.06 -25.41
CA GLU A 183 8.29 10.87 -25.84
C GLU A 183 7.66 10.13 -24.66
N THR A 184 6.48 10.59 -24.21
CA THR A 184 5.52 9.81 -23.41
C THR A 184 5.02 8.53 -24.13
N LEU A 185 5.34 8.36 -25.41
CA LEU A 185 4.92 7.23 -26.24
C LEU A 185 5.68 5.94 -25.95
N ASP A 186 6.89 6.01 -25.37
CA ASP A 186 7.71 4.83 -25.03
C ASP A 186 7.64 4.42 -23.55
N GLU A 187 6.74 5.02 -22.77
CA GLU A 187 6.51 4.62 -21.37
C GLU A 187 6.13 3.13 -21.30
N VAL A 188 6.93 2.36 -20.56
CA VAL A 188 6.71 0.92 -20.35
C VAL A 188 6.05 0.70 -19.02
N VAL A 189 4.89 0.07 -19.03
CA VAL A 189 4.10 -0.25 -17.83
C VAL A 189 4.25 -1.72 -17.47
N VAL A 190 4.46 -2.02 -16.21
CA VAL A 190 4.43 -3.40 -15.69
C VAL A 190 2.97 -3.86 -15.63
N VAL A 191 2.66 -4.93 -16.35
CA VAL A 191 1.36 -5.58 -16.38
C VAL A 191 1.57 -7.08 -16.28
N GLY A 192 0.77 -7.76 -15.50
CA GLY A 192 0.80 -9.18 -15.16
C GLY A 192 1.81 -10.06 -15.91
N TYR A 193 2.83 -10.54 -15.21
CA TYR A 193 3.92 -11.39 -15.73
C TYR A 193 4.78 -10.81 -16.87
N GLY A 194 4.72 -9.49 -17.10
CA GLY A 194 5.51 -8.83 -18.13
C GLY A 194 5.38 -7.32 -18.13
N SER A 195 5.96 -6.69 -19.14
CA SER A 195 5.83 -5.25 -19.37
C SER A 195 5.34 -4.98 -20.79
N GLN A 196 4.57 -3.90 -20.95
CA GLN A 196 4.05 -3.46 -22.24
C GLN A 196 4.23 -1.95 -22.39
N LYS A 197 4.40 -1.49 -23.64
CA LYS A 197 4.35 -0.06 -23.95
C LYS A 197 2.94 0.46 -23.60
N LYS A 198 2.84 1.61 -22.96
CA LYS A 198 1.58 2.23 -22.54
C LYS A 198 0.60 2.39 -23.69
N VAL A 199 1.11 2.77 -24.86
CA VAL A 199 0.30 2.91 -26.09
C VAL A 199 -0.36 1.61 -26.54
N ASN A 200 0.24 0.45 -26.23
CA ASN A 200 -0.24 -0.87 -26.62
C ASN A 200 -1.10 -1.56 -25.53
N LEU A 201 -1.36 -0.89 -24.39
CA LEU A 201 -2.24 -1.41 -23.38
C LEU A 201 -3.70 -1.34 -23.85
N THR A 202 -4.44 -2.44 -23.63
CA THR A 202 -5.87 -2.56 -23.92
C THR A 202 -6.74 -2.57 -22.67
N GLY A 203 -6.16 -2.89 -21.51
CA GLY A 203 -6.83 -2.84 -20.20
C GLY A 203 -6.70 -1.47 -19.51
N ALA A 204 -7.55 -1.24 -18.50
CA ALA A 204 -7.53 -0.01 -17.68
C ALA A 204 -6.44 -0.08 -16.61
N VAL A 205 -5.31 0.59 -16.86
CA VAL A 205 -4.14 0.64 -15.97
C VAL A 205 -3.76 2.10 -15.71
N SER A 206 -3.59 2.44 -14.43
CA SER A 206 -3.02 3.74 -14.03
C SER A 206 -1.66 3.52 -13.35
N THR A 207 -0.66 4.30 -13.73
CA THR A 207 0.71 4.18 -13.20
C THR A 207 1.13 5.45 -12.49
N ILE A 208 1.82 5.30 -11.37
CA ILE A 208 2.47 6.36 -10.59
C ILE A 208 3.96 6.04 -10.50
N ASP A 209 4.80 6.98 -10.89
CA ASP A 209 6.25 6.86 -10.80
C ASP A 209 6.78 7.31 -9.43
N ALA A 210 8.00 6.83 -9.08
CA ALA A 210 8.68 7.19 -7.84
C ALA A 210 8.78 8.71 -7.62
N LYS A 211 9.06 9.50 -8.66
CA LYS A 211 9.12 10.97 -8.57
C LYS A 211 7.83 11.62 -8.06
N MET A 212 6.69 10.98 -8.32
CA MET A 212 5.40 11.45 -7.81
C MET A 212 5.23 11.17 -6.31
N LEU A 213 5.96 10.20 -5.77
CA LEU A 213 5.91 9.78 -4.38
C LEU A 213 6.98 10.45 -3.52
N ASP A 214 8.14 10.83 -4.08
CA ASP A 214 9.33 11.32 -3.35
C ASP A 214 9.08 12.55 -2.45
N ASN A 215 8.09 13.39 -2.77
CA ASN A 215 7.80 14.63 -2.02
C ASN A 215 6.69 14.46 -0.96
N ARG A 216 6.25 13.23 -0.67
CA ARG A 216 5.24 12.96 0.36
C ARG A 216 5.85 12.27 1.57
N THR A 217 5.75 12.93 2.72
CA THR A 217 6.17 12.36 4.01
C THR A 217 5.04 11.54 4.62
N SER A 218 4.89 10.29 4.22
CA SER A 218 3.94 9.35 4.81
C SER A 218 4.61 8.05 5.15
N SER A 219 4.24 7.45 6.28
CA SER A 219 4.64 6.09 6.66
C SER A 219 3.93 5.02 5.82
N ASP A 220 2.75 5.36 5.33
CA ASP A 220 1.86 4.48 4.58
C ASP A 220 1.88 4.83 3.09
N PRO A 221 2.34 3.90 2.22
CA PRO A 221 2.30 4.09 0.78
C PRO A 221 0.89 4.27 0.21
N PHE A 222 -0.17 3.74 0.86
CA PHE A 222 -1.54 3.98 0.40
C PHE A 222 -1.93 5.45 0.52
N ASN A 223 -1.64 6.08 1.67
CA ASN A 223 -1.91 7.50 1.84
C ASN A 223 -1.19 8.37 0.81
N MET A 224 -0.05 7.88 0.28
CA MET A 224 0.64 8.56 -0.82
C MET A 224 -0.11 8.50 -2.15
N LEU A 225 -1.02 7.53 -2.34
CA LEU A 225 -1.83 7.38 -3.57
C LEU A 225 -3.10 8.24 -3.56
N THR A 226 -3.53 8.72 -2.37
CA THR A 226 -4.79 9.45 -2.22
C THR A 226 -4.82 10.69 -3.12
N GLY A 227 -5.88 10.82 -3.92
CA GLY A 227 -6.07 11.94 -4.85
C GLY A 227 -5.16 11.91 -6.09
N GLN A 228 -4.38 10.83 -6.33
CA GLN A 228 -3.48 10.76 -7.48
C GLN A 228 -3.95 9.81 -8.58
N VAL A 229 -4.81 8.85 -8.26
CA VAL A 229 -5.30 7.83 -9.21
C VAL A 229 -6.82 7.90 -9.31
N PRO A 230 -7.38 8.14 -10.51
CA PRO A 230 -8.83 8.08 -10.67
C PRO A 230 -9.34 6.65 -10.45
N GLY A 231 -10.52 6.53 -9.81
CA GLY A 231 -11.13 5.24 -9.48
C GLY A 231 -10.54 4.53 -8.26
N VAL A 232 -9.56 5.14 -7.59
CA VAL A 232 -9.03 4.66 -6.32
C VAL A 232 -9.54 5.53 -5.18
N THR A 233 -10.18 4.89 -4.22
CA THR A 233 -10.67 5.54 -2.99
C THR A 233 -9.90 4.97 -1.81
N ILE A 234 -9.36 5.83 -0.96
CA ILE A 234 -8.66 5.46 0.26
C ILE A 234 -9.37 6.14 1.42
N VAL A 235 -9.84 5.33 2.36
CA VAL A 235 -10.52 5.78 3.57
C VAL A 235 -9.67 5.39 4.77
N GLN A 236 -9.17 6.37 5.50
CA GLN A 236 -8.40 6.18 6.73
C GLN A 236 -9.35 6.28 7.93
N ASN A 237 -9.49 5.19 8.67
CA ASN A 237 -10.41 5.10 9.80
C ASN A 237 -9.74 5.35 11.16
N SER A 238 -8.40 5.34 11.22
CA SER A 238 -7.63 5.52 12.45
C SER A 238 -6.44 6.44 12.22
N GLY A 239 -6.07 7.21 13.25
CA GLY A 239 -4.82 7.97 13.30
C GLY A 239 -3.76 7.33 14.19
N GLN A 240 -4.05 6.16 14.79
CA GLN A 240 -3.14 5.44 15.67
C GLN A 240 -1.85 5.06 14.94
N PRO A 241 -0.67 5.36 15.48
CA PRO A 241 0.59 4.92 14.89
C PRO A 241 0.64 3.42 14.62
N GLY A 242 0.91 3.03 13.37
CA GLY A 242 0.96 1.64 12.91
C GLY A 242 -0.39 0.97 12.65
N ALA A 243 -1.52 1.64 12.93
CA ALA A 243 -2.87 1.26 12.53
C ALA A 243 -3.57 2.38 11.74
N ASP A 244 -2.79 3.33 11.23
CA ASP A 244 -3.22 4.50 10.46
C ASP A 244 -3.29 4.24 8.94
N MET A 245 -3.36 2.98 8.54
CA MET A 245 -3.52 2.60 7.15
C MET A 245 -4.93 2.91 6.63
N GLY A 246 -4.96 3.41 5.39
CA GLY A 246 -6.20 3.53 4.65
C GLY A 246 -6.66 2.21 4.03
N ASN A 247 -7.95 1.94 4.09
CA ASN A 247 -8.58 0.89 3.29
C ASN A 247 -8.66 1.35 1.85
N LEU A 248 -8.02 0.62 0.94
CA LEU A 248 -7.99 0.96 -0.47
C LEU A 248 -9.04 0.18 -1.25
N ARG A 249 -9.88 0.91 -1.99
CA ARG A 249 -10.91 0.36 -2.87
C ARG A 249 -10.68 0.80 -4.31
N VAL A 250 -10.87 -0.12 -5.25
CA VAL A 250 -10.79 0.17 -6.68
C VAL A 250 -12.20 0.05 -7.28
N ARG A 251 -12.70 1.18 -7.84
CA ARG A 251 -14.02 1.26 -8.48
C ARG A 251 -15.19 0.82 -7.58
N GLY A 252 -15.13 1.24 -6.31
CA GLY A 252 -16.19 1.01 -5.32
C GLY A 252 -16.10 -0.33 -4.59
N ILE A 253 -17.14 -0.63 -3.82
CA ILE A 253 -17.27 -1.83 -3.00
C ILE A 253 -17.94 -2.91 -3.85
N GLY A 254 -17.22 -4.00 -4.13
CA GLY A 254 -17.69 -5.05 -5.03
C GLY A 254 -18.40 -6.22 -4.36
N THR A 255 -18.27 -6.39 -3.04
CA THR A 255 -18.82 -7.52 -2.28
C THR A 255 -19.32 -7.07 -0.93
N LEU A 256 -20.13 -7.87 -0.27
CA LEU A 256 -20.58 -7.66 1.11
C LEU A 256 -19.57 -8.17 2.17
N GLY A 257 -18.52 -8.85 1.70
CA GLY A 257 -17.37 -9.30 2.50
C GLY A 257 -16.16 -8.39 2.34
N ASN A 258 -14.94 -8.97 2.37
CA ASN A 258 -13.69 -8.23 2.15
C ASN A 258 -13.58 -7.72 0.70
N ALA A 259 -13.59 -6.42 0.52
CA ALA A 259 -13.49 -5.73 -0.77
C ALA A 259 -12.11 -5.07 -1.00
N ASP A 260 -11.06 -5.46 -0.25
CA ASP A 260 -9.71 -4.92 -0.41
C ASP A 260 -9.08 -5.32 -1.75
N ALA A 261 -8.34 -4.41 -2.34
CA ALA A 261 -7.56 -4.69 -3.53
C ALA A 261 -6.33 -5.56 -3.20
N MET A 262 -6.00 -6.49 -4.10
CA MET A 262 -4.83 -7.34 -3.98
C MET A 262 -3.55 -6.53 -4.19
N VAL A 263 -2.58 -6.62 -3.27
CA VAL A 263 -1.27 -5.96 -3.41
C VAL A 263 -0.21 -6.98 -3.79
N ILE A 264 0.56 -6.66 -4.83
CA ILE A 264 1.66 -7.49 -5.32
C ILE A 264 2.95 -6.65 -5.33
N ILE A 265 3.96 -7.11 -4.61
CA ILE A 265 5.27 -6.48 -4.54
C ILE A 265 6.30 -7.38 -5.25
N ASP A 266 6.90 -6.90 -6.34
CA ASP A 266 7.87 -7.64 -7.17
C ASP A 266 7.38 -9.05 -7.58
N GLY A 267 6.07 -9.18 -7.87
CA GLY A 267 5.45 -10.43 -8.31
C GLY A 267 4.98 -11.37 -7.20
N VAL A 268 5.10 -10.98 -5.93
CA VAL A 268 4.65 -11.75 -4.77
C VAL A 268 3.55 -10.98 -4.04
N GLU A 269 2.45 -11.64 -3.71
CA GLU A 269 1.40 -11.04 -2.89
C GLU A 269 1.91 -10.73 -1.48
N SER A 270 1.64 -9.51 -1.02
CA SER A 270 2.17 -9.01 0.25
C SER A 270 1.34 -7.86 0.78
N SER A 271 1.49 -7.52 2.05
CA SER A 271 0.97 -6.27 2.58
C SER A 271 1.79 -5.10 2.07
N ILE A 272 1.14 -3.98 1.77
CA ILE A 272 1.83 -2.74 1.38
C ILE A 272 2.76 -2.21 2.48
N ASN A 273 2.49 -2.54 3.74
CA ASN A 273 3.34 -2.19 4.87
C ASN A 273 4.72 -2.83 4.85
N ASN A 274 4.89 -3.90 4.07
CA ASN A 274 6.16 -4.60 3.95
C ASN A 274 7.15 -3.91 2.99
N VAL A 275 6.76 -2.74 2.42
CA VAL A 275 7.64 -1.96 1.55
C VAL A 275 7.84 -0.55 2.10
N ASN A 276 9.10 -0.09 2.11
CA ASN A 276 9.38 1.31 2.40
C ASN A 276 9.03 2.15 1.16
N PRO A 277 8.29 3.28 1.28
CA PRO A 277 7.99 4.15 0.15
C PRO A 277 9.20 4.55 -0.69
N ASN A 278 10.35 4.76 -0.05
CA ASN A 278 11.61 5.11 -0.73
C ASN A 278 12.21 3.97 -1.58
N ASP A 279 11.75 2.72 -1.38
CA ASP A 279 12.18 1.57 -2.20
C ASP A 279 11.33 1.41 -3.46
N ILE A 280 10.21 2.13 -3.58
CA ILE A 280 9.27 2.00 -4.69
C ILE A 280 9.84 2.70 -5.93
N ALA A 281 9.82 2.00 -7.06
CA ALA A 281 10.13 2.56 -8.38
C ALA A 281 8.86 2.99 -9.11
N SER A 282 7.79 2.18 -9.04
CA SER A 282 6.49 2.50 -9.64
C SER A 282 5.37 1.73 -8.96
N ILE A 283 4.15 2.30 -9.02
CA ILE A 283 2.92 1.64 -8.61
C ILE A 283 1.99 1.64 -9.82
N SER A 284 1.50 0.46 -10.22
CA SER A 284 0.49 0.31 -11.25
C SER A 284 -0.80 -0.23 -10.65
N VAL A 285 -1.92 0.42 -10.91
CA VAL A 285 -3.25 0.00 -10.46
C VAL A 285 -4.00 -0.59 -11.64
N LEU A 286 -4.30 -1.89 -11.56
CA LEU A 286 -5.09 -2.62 -12.56
C LEU A 286 -6.55 -2.56 -12.14
N LYS A 287 -7.39 -1.89 -12.94
CA LYS A 287 -8.75 -1.51 -12.55
C LYS A 287 -9.84 -2.34 -13.21
N ASP A 288 -9.54 -2.98 -14.34
CA ASP A 288 -10.50 -3.80 -15.08
C ASP A 288 -10.15 -5.30 -15.07
N ALA A 289 -11.09 -6.12 -15.50
CA ALA A 289 -10.92 -7.57 -15.51
C ALA A 289 -9.87 -8.02 -16.54
N ALA A 290 -9.68 -7.32 -17.66
CA ALA A 290 -8.69 -7.71 -18.66
C ALA A 290 -7.26 -7.55 -18.12
N ALA A 291 -6.95 -6.44 -17.45
CA ALA A 291 -5.64 -6.21 -16.85
C ALA A 291 -5.38 -7.10 -15.63
N SER A 292 -6.40 -7.37 -14.80
CA SER A 292 -6.24 -8.04 -13.50
C SER A 292 -6.44 -9.56 -13.54
N SER A 293 -7.13 -10.13 -14.57
CA SER A 293 -7.49 -11.56 -14.63
C SER A 293 -6.30 -12.52 -14.53
N ILE A 294 -5.14 -12.12 -15.03
CA ILE A 294 -3.93 -12.94 -14.98
C ILE A 294 -3.45 -13.24 -13.55
N TYR A 295 -3.83 -12.38 -12.56
CA TYR A 295 -3.51 -12.58 -11.14
C TYR A 295 -4.51 -13.48 -10.41
N GLY A 296 -5.63 -13.84 -11.06
CA GLY A 296 -6.57 -14.85 -10.61
C GLY A 296 -7.67 -14.34 -9.73
N VAL A 297 -8.24 -15.29 -8.97
CA VAL A 297 -9.48 -15.15 -8.20
C VAL A 297 -9.44 -14.15 -7.04
N ARG A 298 -8.29 -13.66 -6.63
CA ARG A 298 -8.16 -12.61 -5.60
C ARG A 298 -8.13 -11.20 -6.19
N ALA A 299 -8.15 -11.10 -7.52
CA ALA A 299 -8.05 -9.83 -8.25
C ALA A 299 -9.41 -9.16 -8.54
N ALA A 300 -10.53 -9.73 -8.07
CA ALA A 300 -11.88 -9.22 -8.35
C ALA A 300 -12.11 -7.78 -7.85
N ASN A 301 -11.38 -7.37 -6.80
CA ASN A 301 -11.45 -6.03 -6.24
C ASN A 301 -10.34 -5.08 -6.74
N GLY A 302 -9.66 -5.45 -7.85
CA GLY A 302 -8.52 -4.73 -8.41
C GLY A 302 -7.18 -5.21 -7.89
N VAL A 303 -6.10 -4.83 -8.59
CA VAL A 303 -4.73 -5.22 -8.24
C VAL A 303 -3.82 -4.01 -8.22
N ILE A 304 -2.99 -3.92 -7.19
CA ILE A 304 -1.95 -2.92 -7.03
C ILE A 304 -0.60 -3.60 -7.19
N LEU A 305 0.09 -3.27 -8.27
CA LEU A 305 1.42 -3.76 -8.55
C LEU A 305 2.45 -2.75 -8.09
N ILE A 306 3.30 -3.14 -7.17
CA ILE A 306 4.42 -2.35 -6.68
C ILE A 306 5.70 -2.96 -7.23
N THR A 307 6.42 -2.16 -8.00
CA THR A 307 7.77 -2.50 -8.46
C THR A 307 8.78 -1.74 -7.62
N THR A 308 9.75 -2.44 -7.05
CA THR A 308 10.79 -1.81 -6.25
C THR A 308 12.02 -1.45 -7.08
N LYS A 309 12.83 -0.52 -6.57
CA LYS A 309 14.05 -0.05 -7.23
C LYS A 309 15.02 -1.20 -7.46
N ARG A 310 15.53 -1.32 -8.70
CA ARG A 310 16.46 -2.36 -9.15
C ARG A 310 17.87 -1.82 -9.32
N GLY A 311 18.85 -2.72 -9.35
CA GLY A 311 20.22 -2.39 -9.69
C GLY A 311 20.36 -1.83 -11.11
N VAL A 312 21.29 -0.91 -11.31
CA VAL A 312 21.63 -0.33 -12.61
C VAL A 312 23.11 -0.55 -12.91
N VAL A 313 23.44 -0.59 -14.21
CA VAL A 313 24.86 -0.69 -14.61
C VAL A 313 25.56 0.62 -14.27
N GLY A 314 26.65 0.52 -13.52
CA GLY A 314 27.44 1.68 -13.11
C GLY A 314 28.13 1.47 -11.77
N LYS A 315 28.90 2.49 -11.34
CA LYS A 315 29.51 2.52 -10.02
C LYS A 315 28.42 2.53 -8.93
N PRO A 316 28.66 1.91 -7.77
CA PRO A 316 27.71 1.96 -6.67
C PRO A 316 27.36 3.40 -6.30
N LYS A 317 26.05 3.69 -6.28
CA LYS A 317 25.51 4.97 -5.80
C LYS A 317 24.87 4.73 -4.45
N VAL A 318 25.38 5.44 -3.43
CA VAL A 318 24.81 5.46 -2.09
C VAL A 318 23.89 6.66 -1.99
N SER A 319 22.67 6.43 -1.50
CA SER A 319 21.66 7.48 -1.28
C SER A 319 21.11 7.36 0.13
N TYR A 320 21.01 8.50 0.82
CA TYR A 320 20.35 8.62 2.11
C TYR A 320 19.20 9.60 1.99
N ASN A 321 18.05 9.23 2.53
CA ASN A 321 16.86 10.06 2.67
C ASN A 321 16.43 10.05 4.14
N GLY A 322 16.23 11.21 4.73
CA GLY A 322 15.78 11.32 6.11
C GLY A 322 14.93 12.56 6.32
N TYR A 323 13.92 12.44 7.17
CA TYR A 323 13.09 13.55 7.59
C TYR A 323 12.64 13.39 9.04
N VAL A 324 12.30 14.50 9.68
CA VAL A 324 11.66 14.57 10.98
C VAL A 324 10.46 15.51 10.86
N GLY A 325 9.39 15.16 11.55
CA GLY A 325 8.18 15.96 11.62
C GLY A 325 7.47 15.77 12.95
N TRP A 326 6.43 16.56 13.15
CA TRP A 326 5.56 16.45 14.31
C TRP A 326 4.11 16.60 13.86
N GLN A 327 3.21 16.07 14.65
CA GLN A 327 1.77 16.14 14.42
C GLN A 327 1.06 16.52 15.70
N ASP A 328 0.00 17.28 15.55
CA ASP A 328 -0.92 17.68 16.58
C ASP A 328 -2.35 17.38 16.13
N ALA A 329 -3.32 17.29 17.05
CA ALA A 329 -4.73 17.16 16.70
C ALA A 329 -5.20 18.40 15.95
N CYS A 330 -5.66 18.24 14.70
CA CYS A 330 -6.06 19.35 13.84
C CYS A 330 -7.46 19.90 14.17
N ARG A 331 -8.34 19.07 14.74
CA ARG A 331 -9.71 19.48 15.13
C ARG A 331 -10.23 18.55 16.23
N LEU A 332 -10.58 19.13 17.37
CA LEU A 332 -11.25 18.48 18.48
C LEU A 332 -12.63 19.10 18.69
N PRO A 333 -13.63 18.34 19.20
CA PRO A 333 -14.90 18.90 19.64
C PRO A 333 -14.68 19.94 20.74
N LYS A 334 -15.43 21.02 20.71
CA LYS A 334 -15.43 22.02 21.78
C LYS A 334 -16.52 21.67 22.78
N TYR A 335 -16.15 21.43 24.01
CA TYR A 335 -17.07 21.08 25.10
C TYR A 335 -17.33 22.28 26.00
N LEU A 336 -18.51 22.26 26.65
CA LEU A 336 -18.85 23.22 27.67
C LEU A 336 -17.93 23.08 28.88
N ASP A 337 -17.63 24.21 29.52
CA ASP A 337 -17.04 24.23 30.87
C ASP A 337 -18.01 23.65 31.92
N SER A 338 -17.50 23.38 33.10
CA SER A 338 -18.28 22.77 34.19
C SER A 338 -19.51 23.55 34.63
N TYR A 339 -19.41 24.88 34.65
CA TYR A 339 -20.53 25.73 35.04
C TYR A 339 -21.66 25.67 34.00
N ASN A 340 -21.35 25.87 32.73
CA ASN A 340 -22.35 25.80 31.67
C ASN A 340 -22.92 24.38 31.55
N TYR A 341 -22.08 23.34 31.69
CA TYR A 341 -22.55 21.94 31.75
C TYR A 341 -23.57 21.72 32.88
N ALA A 342 -23.27 22.16 34.12
CA ALA A 342 -24.15 21.99 35.28
C ALA A 342 -25.46 22.78 35.11
N LEU A 343 -25.37 23.99 34.52
CA LEU A 343 -26.54 24.81 34.23
C LEU A 343 -27.49 24.14 33.23
N LEU A 344 -26.92 23.59 32.14
CA LEU A 344 -27.69 22.90 31.10
C LEU A 344 -28.25 21.55 31.62
N LEU A 345 -27.51 20.87 32.49
CA LEU A 345 -27.98 19.64 33.10
C LEU A 345 -29.17 19.91 33.98
N ASN A 346 -29.15 20.97 34.80
CA ASN A 346 -30.29 21.42 35.59
C ASN A 346 -31.53 21.71 34.72
N GLU A 347 -31.34 22.27 33.54
CA GLU A 347 -32.40 22.53 32.57
C GLU A 347 -32.98 21.21 32.02
N ALA A 348 -32.13 20.26 31.64
CA ALA A 348 -32.56 18.95 31.12
C ALA A 348 -33.43 18.21 32.16
N TYR A 349 -33.03 18.19 33.44
CA TYR A 349 -33.84 17.62 34.54
C TYR A 349 -35.19 18.30 34.67
N ARG A 350 -35.27 19.67 34.63
CA ARG A 350 -36.51 20.39 34.67
C ARG A 350 -37.42 20.10 33.46
N ASN A 351 -36.86 19.99 32.29
CA ASN A 351 -37.60 19.65 31.07
C ASN A 351 -38.22 18.26 31.11
N ASP A 352 -37.59 17.35 31.81
CA ASP A 352 -38.09 15.97 32.03
C ASP A 352 -38.96 15.85 33.31
N GLY A 353 -39.32 16.97 33.96
CA GLY A 353 -40.16 16.99 35.15
C GLY A 353 -39.47 16.53 36.45
N ALA A 354 -38.15 16.46 36.47
CA ALA A 354 -37.34 16.06 37.59
C ALA A 354 -36.70 17.25 38.33
N ASN A 355 -36.29 17.04 39.58
CA ASN A 355 -35.58 18.06 40.35
C ASN A 355 -34.17 18.31 39.77
N ALA A 356 -33.79 19.57 39.67
CA ALA A 356 -32.45 19.98 39.29
C ALA A 356 -31.40 19.42 40.27
N PRO A 357 -30.33 18.75 39.79
CA PRO A 357 -29.33 18.15 40.67
C PRO A 357 -28.42 19.17 41.39
N TYR A 358 -28.25 20.36 40.85
CA TYR A 358 -27.37 21.38 41.42
C TYR A 358 -28.18 22.61 41.88
N SER A 359 -28.06 22.93 43.19
CA SER A 359 -28.61 24.16 43.75
C SER A 359 -27.83 25.40 43.26
N GLU A 360 -28.40 26.60 43.43
CA GLU A 360 -27.70 27.87 43.09
C GLU A 360 -26.37 28.02 43.85
N GLU A 361 -26.31 27.55 45.11
CA GLU A 361 -25.07 27.54 45.90
C GLU A 361 -24.01 26.64 45.31
N VAL A 362 -24.38 25.43 44.83
CA VAL A 362 -23.49 24.50 44.16
C VAL A 362 -23.04 25.06 42.81
N LEU A 363 -23.97 25.66 42.07
CA LEU A 363 -23.60 26.32 40.81
C LEU A 363 -22.59 27.47 41.01
N GLN A 364 -22.71 28.21 42.11
CA GLN A 364 -21.75 29.26 42.47
C GLN A 364 -20.38 28.64 42.84
N THR A 365 -20.34 27.53 43.59
CA THR A 365 -19.13 26.80 43.94
C THR A 365 -18.41 26.32 42.68
N ILE A 366 -19.16 25.77 41.72
CA ILE A 366 -18.62 25.32 40.42
C ILE A 366 -18.02 26.50 39.65
N LYS A 367 -18.76 27.63 39.60
CA LYS A 367 -18.33 28.84 38.90
C LYS A 367 -17.06 29.45 39.50
N ASP A 368 -16.94 29.48 40.81
CA ASP A 368 -15.80 30.03 41.55
C ASP A 368 -14.62 29.06 41.63
N GLY A 369 -14.84 27.77 41.30
CA GLY A 369 -13.81 26.71 41.32
C GLY A 369 -13.23 26.42 42.71
N THR A 370 -14.03 26.63 43.78
CA THR A 370 -13.56 26.51 45.17
C THR A 370 -13.49 25.10 45.67
N ASP A 371 -14.10 24.14 45.00
CA ASP A 371 -14.05 22.69 45.32
C ASP A 371 -13.73 21.84 44.07
N PRO A 372 -12.47 21.85 43.63
CA PRO A 372 -12.07 21.18 42.39
C PRO A 372 -12.03 19.65 42.48
N ASP A 373 -12.08 19.07 43.70
CA ASP A 373 -12.11 17.62 43.86
C ASP A 373 -13.52 17.02 43.66
N HIS A 374 -14.59 17.80 43.99
CA HIS A 374 -15.98 17.41 43.74
C HIS A 374 -16.51 18.01 42.41
N PHE A 375 -16.07 19.19 42.07
CA PHE A 375 -16.56 19.94 40.91
C PHE A 375 -15.38 20.51 40.08
N ALA A 376 -14.71 19.64 39.41
CA ALA A 376 -13.59 20.06 38.52
C ALA A 376 -14.09 20.88 37.31
N ASN A 377 -13.15 21.49 36.62
CA ASN A 377 -13.36 22.01 35.28
C ASN A 377 -12.35 21.35 34.35
N SER A 378 -12.67 20.16 33.88
CA SER A 378 -11.73 19.25 33.22
C SER A 378 -12.06 19.02 31.75
N ASN A 379 -11.04 18.94 30.90
CA ASN A 379 -11.14 18.46 29.52
C ASN A 379 -10.32 17.18 29.33
N GLN A 380 -10.95 16.04 29.56
CA GLN A 380 -10.31 14.73 29.50
C GLN A 380 -9.80 14.42 28.07
N VAL A 381 -10.47 14.90 27.03
CA VAL A 381 -10.01 14.69 25.63
C VAL A 381 -8.66 15.36 25.38
N GLU A 382 -8.48 16.60 25.84
CA GLU A 382 -7.20 17.29 25.76
C GLU A 382 -6.14 16.64 26.67
N ALA A 383 -6.55 16.17 27.85
CA ALA A 383 -5.65 15.50 28.79
C ALA A 383 -5.17 14.13 28.28
N VAL A 384 -6.01 13.38 27.58
CA VAL A 384 -5.64 12.09 26.95
C VAL A 384 -4.80 12.33 25.70
N LEU A 385 -5.09 13.35 24.88
CA LEU A 385 -4.34 13.71 23.68
C LEU A 385 -3.29 14.81 23.99
N SER A 386 -2.57 14.65 25.09
CA SER A 386 -1.64 15.66 25.64
C SER A 386 -0.25 15.62 25.03
N GLU A 387 0.10 14.54 24.33
CA GLU A 387 1.43 14.36 23.74
C GLU A 387 1.50 15.02 22.35
N ARG A 388 2.70 15.43 21.98
CA ARG A 388 3.00 15.83 20.62
C ARG A 388 3.59 14.64 19.86
N GLY A 389 2.93 14.20 18.81
CA GLY A 389 3.38 13.08 17.99
C GLY A 389 4.63 13.45 17.17
N ILE A 390 5.80 12.95 17.56
CA ILE A 390 7.04 13.13 16.79
C ILE A 390 7.22 11.91 15.89
N PHE A 391 7.58 12.15 14.64
CA PHE A 391 7.93 11.08 13.73
C PHE A 391 9.19 11.40 12.94
N HIS A 392 9.98 10.37 12.64
CA HIS A 392 11.16 10.48 11.81
C HIS A 392 11.38 9.21 10.97
N ASN A 393 12.00 9.41 9.82
CA ASN A 393 12.36 8.33 8.89
C ASN A 393 13.82 8.47 8.48
N HIS A 394 14.49 7.32 8.37
CA HIS A 394 15.85 7.20 7.87
C HIS A 394 15.88 6.06 6.86
N HIS A 395 16.34 6.34 5.65
CA HIS A 395 16.45 5.36 4.59
C HIS A 395 17.80 5.45 3.90
N LEU A 396 18.52 4.35 3.85
CA LEU A 396 19.81 4.22 3.17
C LEU A 396 19.67 3.20 2.05
N SER A 397 20.13 3.55 0.85
CA SER A 397 20.15 2.61 -0.27
C SER A 397 21.47 2.65 -1.04
N ILE A 398 21.84 1.49 -1.59
CA ILE A 398 23.02 1.28 -2.41
C ILE A 398 22.58 0.59 -3.69
N ILE A 399 22.73 1.25 -4.82
CA ILE A 399 22.33 0.74 -6.14
C ILE A 399 23.53 0.73 -7.05
N GLY A 400 23.80 -0.39 -7.75
CA GLY A 400 24.92 -0.50 -8.66
C GLY A 400 24.92 -1.82 -9.43
N GLY A 401 26.00 -2.06 -10.17
CA GLY A 401 26.19 -3.33 -10.88
C GLY A 401 27.00 -3.22 -12.15
N LYS A 402 27.18 -4.36 -12.78
CA LYS A 402 27.74 -4.54 -14.13
C LYS A 402 26.67 -5.21 -15.00
N GLU A 403 26.95 -5.37 -16.31
CA GLU A 403 26.00 -6.00 -17.25
C GLU A 403 25.56 -7.42 -16.81
N ASP A 404 26.48 -8.16 -16.17
CA ASP A 404 26.22 -9.55 -15.77
C ASP A 404 25.55 -9.64 -14.37
N MET A 405 25.66 -8.61 -13.53
CA MET A 405 25.09 -8.61 -12.19
C MET A 405 24.76 -7.20 -11.72
N LYS A 406 23.49 -6.99 -11.38
CA LYS A 406 22.96 -5.74 -10.84
C LYS A 406 22.39 -5.99 -9.45
N TYR A 407 22.52 -5.00 -8.56
CA TYR A 407 22.01 -5.12 -7.21
C TYR A 407 21.46 -3.81 -6.68
N SER A 408 20.46 -3.93 -5.83
CA SER A 408 19.92 -2.86 -5.00
C SER A 408 19.83 -3.38 -3.57
N LEU A 409 20.41 -2.65 -2.63
CA LEU A 409 20.33 -2.92 -1.19
C LEU A 409 19.75 -1.70 -0.52
N ALA A 410 18.78 -1.89 0.37
CA ALA A 410 18.18 -0.81 1.12
C ALA A 410 17.93 -1.20 2.57
N ALA A 411 18.04 -0.23 3.47
CA ALA A 411 17.70 -0.37 4.87
C ALA A 411 16.95 0.88 5.32
N GLY A 412 15.88 0.70 6.09
CA GLY A 412 15.05 1.79 6.58
C GLY A 412 14.71 1.64 8.04
N PHE A 413 14.56 2.77 8.71
CA PHE A 413 14.03 2.89 10.06
C PHE A 413 12.99 4.00 10.09
N TYR A 414 11.84 3.72 10.65
CA TYR A 414 10.75 4.68 10.87
C TYR A 414 10.28 4.61 12.31
N LYS A 415 10.11 5.76 12.95
CA LYS A 415 9.48 5.90 14.27
C LYS A 415 8.38 6.95 14.20
N LYS A 416 7.27 6.70 14.90
CA LYS A 416 6.16 7.64 15.07
C LYS A 416 5.60 7.50 16.49
N ASP A 417 5.64 8.59 17.25
CA ASP A 417 4.97 8.68 18.55
C ASP A 417 3.51 9.14 18.37
N GLY A 418 2.61 8.65 19.21
CA GLY A 418 1.20 9.02 19.19
C GLY A 418 0.93 10.33 19.90
N LEU A 419 -0.35 10.75 19.89
CA LEU A 419 -0.83 11.91 20.65
C LEU A 419 -1.24 11.53 22.08
N MET A 420 -1.40 10.23 22.34
CA MET A 420 -1.73 9.66 23.62
C MET A 420 -0.47 9.12 24.30
N PRO A 421 -0.32 9.22 25.64
CA PRO A 421 0.77 8.58 26.38
C PRO A 421 0.86 7.07 26.07
N ASN A 422 2.08 6.52 26.12
CA ASN A 422 2.36 5.09 25.88
C ASN A 422 2.00 4.59 24.48
N MET A 423 1.86 5.46 23.50
CA MET A 423 1.52 5.11 22.13
C MET A 423 2.68 5.40 21.19
N SER A 424 3.19 4.38 20.47
CA SER A 424 4.23 4.55 19.47
C SER A 424 4.24 3.43 18.44
N TYR A 425 4.93 3.68 17.33
CA TYR A 425 5.18 2.72 16.27
C TYR A 425 6.62 2.82 15.79
N ASN A 426 7.33 1.70 15.75
CA ASN A 426 8.69 1.59 15.22
C ASN A 426 8.71 0.54 14.12
N ARG A 427 9.42 0.81 13.02
CA ARG A 427 9.58 -0.16 11.92
C ARG A 427 11.01 -0.17 11.40
N PHE A 428 11.60 -1.35 11.34
CA PHE A 428 12.84 -1.64 10.63
C PHE A 428 12.54 -2.43 9.37
N ASN A 429 13.17 -2.11 8.27
CA ASN A 429 13.07 -2.89 7.04
C ASN A 429 14.42 -2.98 6.32
N ILE A 430 14.64 -4.13 5.68
CA ILE A 430 15.80 -4.39 4.82
C ILE A 430 15.27 -5.03 3.53
N ARG A 431 15.80 -4.58 2.39
CA ARG A 431 15.49 -5.13 1.08
C ARG A 431 16.76 -5.35 0.27
N SER A 432 16.80 -6.44 -0.47
CA SER A 432 17.87 -6.78 -1.42
C SER A 432 17.26 -7.31 -2.71
N ASN A 433 17.57 -6.69 -3.83
CA ASN A 433 17.22 -7.16 -5.17
C ASN A 433 18.51 -7.40 -5.95
N ILE A 434 18.68 -8.61 -6.46
CA ILE A 434 19.84 -9.03 -7.24
C ILE A 434 19.34 -9.65 -8.55
N ASP A 435 19.79 -9.10 -9.67
CA ASP A 435 19.56 -9.64 -11.01
C ASP A 435 20.91 -10.08 -11.60
N SER A 436 21.02 -11.33 -11.98
CA SER A 436 22.27 -11.92 -12.50
C SER A 436 22.03 -12.62 -13.83
N LYS A 437 22.84 -12.28 -14.81
CA LYS A 437 22.90 -12.93 -16.12
C LYS A 437 23.97 -14.03 -16.09
N ILE A 438 23.54 -15.27 -15.86
CA ILE A 438 24.44 -16.40 -15.73
C ILE A 438 25.02 -16.83 -17.08
N SER A 439 24.22 -16.66 -18.15
CA SER A 439 24.64 -16.93 -19.52
C SER A 439 23.79 -16.12 -20.50
N GLN A 440 24.08 -16.19 -21.78
CA GLN A 440 23.27 -15.54 -22.84
C GLN A 440 21.80 -16.04 -22.88
N ARG A 441 21.50 -17.17 -22.21
CA ARG A 441 20.17 -17.79 -22.19
C ARG A 441 19.55 -17.90 -20.83
N LEU A 442 20.30 -17.65 -19.75
CA LEU A 442 19.84 -17.87 -18.38
C LEU A 442 20.05 -16.63 -17.54
N ASP A 443 18.95 -16.03 -17.09
CA ASP A 443 18.90 -14.98 -16.09
C ASP A 443 18.30 -15.52 -14.78
N ILE A 444 18.82 -15.07 -13.66
CA ILE A 444 18.33 -15.39 -12.32
C ILE A 444 18.10 -14.08 -11.58
N SER A 445 16.97 -13.99 -10.87
CA SER A 445 16.67 -12.90 -9.96
C SER A 445 16.47 -13.43 -8.54
N LEU A 446 16.94 -12.69 -7.55
CA LEU A 446 16.74 -12.98 -6.13
C LEU A 446 16.24 -11.68 -5.45
N ASN A 447 15.05 -11.74 -4.86
CA ASN A 447 14.49 -10.65 -4.09
C ASN A 447 14.30 -11.13 -2.65
N LEU A 448 14.87 -10.42 -1.71
CA LEU A 448 14.77 -10.71 -0.29
C LEU A 448 14.30 -9.44 0.42
N SER A 449 13.33 -9.57 1.30
CA SER A 449 12.92 -8.50 2.19
C SER A 449 12.64 -9.03 3.59
N ALA A 450 12.95 -8.22 4.57
CA ALA A 450 12.61 -8.46 5.96
C ALA A 450 12.13 -7.15 6.57
N SER A 451 11.07 -7.20 7.35
CA SER A 451 10.61 -6.08 8.17
C SER A 451 10.25 -6.57 9.56
N ARG A 452 10.47 -5.70 10.53
CA ARG A 452 9.96 -5.87 11.88
C ARG A 452 9.41 -4.54 12.35
N ASP A 453 8.19 -4.54 12.82
CA ASP A 453 7.57 -3.42 13.48
C ASP A 453 7.11 -3.77 14.89
N ASP A 454 7.03 -2.74 15.71
CA ASP A 454 6.52 -2.76 17.08
C ASP A 454 5.50 -1.64 17.18
N ARG A 455 4.25 -2.01 17.40
CA ARG A 455 3.15 -1.11 17.71
C ARG A 455 2.84 -1.20 19.19
N LYS A 456 3.10 -0.11 19.91
CA LYS A 456 2.84 0.04 21.34
C LYS A 456 1.59 0.87 21.57
N ALA A 457 0.75 0.44 22.52
CA ALA A 457 -0.43 1.17 22.98
C ALA A 457 -0.66 0.92 24.48
N PRO A 458 -1.44 1.76 25.19
CA PRO A 458 -1.90 1.44 26.56
C PRO A 458 -2.67 0.11 26.58
N ALA A 459 -2.47 -0.70 27.64
CA ALA A 459 -3.20 -1.95 27.83
C ALA A 459 -4.52 -1.67 28.55
N THR A 460 -5.67 -1.98 27.97
CA THR A 460 -6.97 -1.87 28.59
C THR A 460 -7.64 -3.22 28.82
N HIS A 461 -8.86 -3.25 29.39
CA HIS A 461 -9.49 -4.42 29.96
C HIS A 461 -9.87 -5.56 29.00
N LYS A 462 -9.73 -5.40 27.69
CA LYS A 462 -10.12 -6.42 26.72
C LYS A 462 -8.91 -6.98 25.96
N VAL A 463 -8.54 -8.18 26.31
CA VAL A 463 -7.37 -8.94 25.86
C VAL A 463 -7.37 -9.31 24.37
N SER A 464 -8.48 -9.16 23.65
CA SER A 464 -8.63 -9.78 22.33
C SER A 464 -8.17 -8.91 21.18
N ASP A 465 -8.15 -7.58 21.37
CA ASP A 465 -7.86 -6.64 20.29
C ASP A 465 -7.35 -5.29 20.82
N PRO A 466 -6.04 -5.01 20.70
CA PRO A 466 -5.45 -3.74 21.14
C PRO A 466 -6.02 -2.49 20.42
N ASP A 467 -6.61 -2.66 19.25
CA ASP A 467 -7.26 -1.55 18.53
C ASP A 467 -8.58 -1.16 19.18
N THR A 468 -9.31 -2.14 19.71
CA THR A 468 -10.54 -1.90 20.49
C THR A 468 -10.23 -1.18 21.79
N ASP A 469 -9.09 -1.43 22.39
CA ASP A 469 -8.68 -0.82 23.68
C ASP A 469 -8.45 0.68 23.55
N LEU A 470 -7.77 1.11 22.49
CA LEU A 470 -7.60 2.54 22.22
C LEU A 470 -8.93 3.25 21.99
N TRP A 471 -9.84 2.61 21.26
CA TRP A 471 -11.17 3.15 21.02
C TRP A 471 -11.93 3.35 22.33
N ASN A 472 -11.82 2.43 23.27
CA ASN A 472 -12.44 2.55 24.58
C ASN A 472 -11.91 3.76 25.38
N ILE A 473 -10.58 3.99 25.42
CA ILE A 473 -10.02 5.16 26.12
C ILE A 473 -10.56 6.46 25.53
N MET A 474 -10.58 6.58 24.20
CA MET A 474 -11.12 7.77 23.52
C MET A 474 -12.63 7.90 23.74
N TYR A 475 -13.37 6.81 23.68
CA TYR A 475 -14.80 6.78 23.95
C TYR A 475 -15.10 7.27 25.38
N HIS A 476 -14.35 6.81 26.38
CA HIS A 476 -14.47 7.28 27.76
C HIS A 476 -14.11 8.77 27.87
N ALA A 477 -13.02 9.21 27.25
CA ALA A 477 -12.62 10.62 27.26
C ALA A 477 -13.69 11.56 26.67
N PHE A 478 -14.42 11.11 25.64
CA PHE A 478 -15.56 11.87 25.09
C PHE A 478 -16.78 11.86 26.00
N ARG A 479 -16.92 10.83 26.82
CA ARG A 479 -18.09 10.62 27.68
C ARG A 479 -17.94 11.24 29.09
N GLU A 480 -16.74 11.27 29.66
CA GLU A 480 -16.49 11.73 31.03
C GLU A 480 -16.87 13.20 31.21
N SER A 481 -17.73 13.49 32.24
CA SER A 481 -18.22 14.84 32.54
C SER A 481 -17.07 15.83 32.83
N PRO A 482 -17.20 17.10 32.44
CA PRO A 482 -16.21 18.11 32.80
C PRO A 482 -16.14 18.37 34.33
N LEU A 483 -17.18 18.00 35.07
CA LEU A 483 -17.20 18.09 36.56
C LEU A 483 -16.31 17.03 37.22
N MET A 484 -15.94 15.98 36.50
CA MET A 484 -15.05 14.96 37.03
C MET A 484 -13.60 15.45 37.03
N PRO A 485 -12.87 15.43 38.13
CA PRO A 485 -11.46 15.77 38.14
C PRO A 485 -10.65 14.70 37.37
N ILE A 486 -9.69 15.15 36.58
CA ILE A 486 -8.72 14.27 35.95
C ILE A 486 -7.97 13.49 37.03
N ARG A 487 -7.59 14.18 38.08
CA ARG A 487 -6.92 13.67 39.27
C ARG A 487 -7.28 14.53 40.47
N TYR A 488 -7.49 13.92 41.63
CA TYR A 488 -7.72 14.64 42.89
C TYR A 488 -6.47 15.38 43.34
N GLN A 489 -6.61 16.41 44.15
CA GLN A 489 -5.49 17.19 44.69
C GLN A 489 -4.50 16.32 45.51
N ASN A 490 -4.98 15.24 46.15
CA ASN A 490 -4.17 14.26 46.87
C ASN A 490 -3.37 13.33 45.93
N GLY A 491 -3.54 13.43 44.62
CA GLY A 491 -2.85 12.64 43.62
C GLY A 491 -3.53 11.36 43.18
N ASN A 492 -4.68 11.01 43.78
CA ASN A 492 -5.44 9.81 43.40
C ASN A 492 -6.33 10.05 42.17
N TYR A 493 -6.71 8.96 41.51
CA TYR A 493 -7.68 8.98 40.40
C TYR A 493 -9.06 8.55 40.89
N GLY A 494 -10.08 9.31 40.47
CA GLY A 494 -11.48 8.95 40.70
C GLY A 494 -12.05 8.08 39.58
N LEU A 495 -13.31 7.69 39.71
CA LEU A 495 -14.06 6.96 38.68
C LEU A 495 -15.25 7.78 38.21
N TYR A 496 -15.43 7.82 36.89
CA TYR A 496 -16.64 8.33 36.25
C TYR A 496 -17.72 7.22 36.24
N LEU A 497 -18.90 7.52 36.73
CA LEU A 497 -20.03 6.57 36.87
C LEU A 497 -19.62 5.23 37.53
N ASN A 498 -18.62 5.24 38.40
CA ASN A 498 -18.03 4.06 39.03
C ASN A 498 -17.40 3.03 38.07
N GLU A 499 -17.02 3.44 36.86
CA GLU A 499 -16.52 2.52 35.87
C GLU A 499 -15.14 2.88 35.32
N HIS A 500 -14.92 4.16 34.94
CA HIS A 500 -13.78 4.55 34.07
C HIS A 500 -13.06 5.81 34.54
N ASN A 501 -11.81 5.95 34.14
CA ASN A 501 -11.04 7.20 34.07
C ASN A 501 -10.07 7.11 32.92
N SER A 502 -10.41 7.77 31.82
CA SER A 502 -9.66 7.69 30.55
C SER A 502 -8.21 8.12 30.67
N VAL A 503 -7.93 9.12 31.52
CA VAL A 503 -6.55 9.62 31.73
C VAL A 503 -5.74 8.62 32.56
N ALA A 504 -6.33 7.99 33.59
CA ALA A 504 -5.69 6.92 34.32
C ALA A 504 -5.42 5.71 33.43
N GLU A 505 -6.38 5.33 32.60
CA GLU A 505 -6.23 4.24 31.64
C GLU A 505 -5.10 4.49 30.65
N ALA A 506 -5.01 5.69 30.06
CA ALA A 506 -3.93 6.04 29.13
C ALA A 506 -2.53 5.99 29.76
N ASN A 507 -2.43 6.30 31.07
CA ASN A 507 -1.15 6.45 31.76
C ASN A 507 -0.73 5.22 32.58
N LEU A 508 -1.68 4.50 33.21
CA LEU A 508 -1.40 3.51 34.24
C LEU A 508 -1.81 2.08 33.86
N SER A 509 -2.59 1.88 32.80
CA SER A 509 -3.12 0.55 32.46
C SER A 509 -2.04 -0.47 32.06
N GLY A 510 -0.81 -0.04 31.85
CA GLY A 510 0.28 -0.88 31.34
C GLY A 510 0.47 -0.74 29.82
N GLU A 511 1.04 -1.75 29.20
CA GLU A 511 1.47 -1.68 27.80
C GLU A 511 1.01 -2.90 27.01
N SER A 512 0.54 -2.64 25.80
CA SER A 512 0.26 -3.63 24.77
C SER A 512 1.23 -3.46 23.61
N HIS A 513 1.88 -4.52 23.20
CA HIS A 513 2.78 -4.55 22.06
C HIS A 513 2.29 -5.53 20.99
N ILE A 514 2.30 -5.10 19.72
CA ILE A 514 2.12 -5.97 18.57
C ILE A 514 3.39 -5.94 17.77
N TYR A 515 4.15 -7.03 17.81
CA TYR A 515 5.36 -7.22 17.04
C TYR A 515 5.04 -7.98 15.75
N ASN A 516 5.12 -7.31 14.60
CA ASN A 516 5.02 -7.99 13.32
C ASN A 516 6.42 -8.21 12.74
N SER A 517 6.75 -9.45 12.41
CA SER A 517 7.97 -9.79 11.68
C SER A 517 7.58 -10.47 10.38
N ASN A 518 7.97 -9.86 9.26
CA ASN A 518 7.73 -10.39 7.92
C ASN A 518 9.06 -10.72 7.24
N PHE A 519 9.17 -11.92 6.70
CA PHE A 519 10.28 -12.35 5.87
C PHE A 519 9.73 -12.84 4.53
N GLN A 520 10.16 -12.23 3.45
CA GLN A 520 9.75 -12.58 2.11
C GLN A 520 10.98 -12.83 1.24
N GLY A 521 11.02 -13.98 0.61
CA GLY A 521 12.05 -14.34 -0.36
C GLY A 521 11.42 -14.82 -1.66
N SER A 522 11.94 -14.38 -2.80
CA SER A 522 11.58 -14.92 -4.11
C SER A 522 12.81 -15.15 -4.97
N ALA A 523 12.83 -16.28 -5.66
CA ALA A 523 13.84 -16.65 -6.64
C ALA A 523 13.18 -16.83 -8.00
N GLY A 524 13.60 -16.02 -8.96
CA GLY A 524 13.14 -16.06 -10.35
C GLY A 524 14.19 -16.67 -11.26
N LEU A 525 13.72 -17.41 -12.25
CA LEU A 525 14.53 -17.99 -13.31
C LEU A 525 13.92 -17.65 -14.66
N SER A 526 14.72 -17.23 -15.61
CA SER A 526 14.31 -16.97 -16.99
C SER A 526 15.29 -17.66 -17.94
N TYR A 527 14.79 -18.66 -18.68
CA TYR A 527 15.57 -19.45 -19.61
C TYR A 527 15.08 -19.30 -21.04
N LYS A 528 15.89 -18.70 -21.91
CA LYS A 528 15.59 -18.51 -23.33
C LYS A 528 15.79 -19.84 -24.08
N ILE A 529 14.70 -20.50 -24.43
CA ILE A 529 14.69 -21.80 -25.12
C ILE A 529 15.14 -21.61 -26.57
N ILE A 530 14.43 -20.73 -27.28
CA ILE A 530 14.72 -20.29 -28.64
C ILE A 530 14.41 -18.79 -28.74
N ASP A 531 14.75 -18.18 -29.85
CA ASP A 531 14.41 -16.78 -30.06
C ASP A 531 12.89 -16.56 -30.08
N GLY A 532 12.41 -15.66 -29.20
CA GLY A 532 11.00 -15.38 -28.96
C GLY A 532 10.32 -16.32 -27.95
N LEU A 533 10.92 -17.43 -27.49
CA LEU A 533 10.31 -18.35 -26.49
C LEU A 533 11.19 -18.49 -25.26
N THR A 534 10.63 -18.10 -24.10
CA THR A 534 11.31 -18.11 -22.81
C THR A 534 10.49 -18.91 -21.80
N LEU A 535 11.14 -19.83 -21.07
CA LEU A 535 10.59 -20.45 -19.87
C LEU A 535 10.93 -19.59 -18.67
N LYS A 536 9.93 -19.21 -17.91
CA LYS A 536 10.11 -18.46 -16.66
C LYS A 536 9.54 -19.25 -15.47
N GLY A 537 10.21 -19.15 -14.36
CA GLY A 537 9.78 -19.75 -13.09
C GLY A 537 10.00 -18.78 -11.95
N ASN A 538 9.13 -18.82 -10.95
CA ASN A 538 9.27 -18.08 -9.71
C ASN A 538 8.88 -18.97 -8.54
N ALA A 539 9.74 -19.02 -7.52
CA ALA A 539 9.45 -19.67 -6.25
C ALA A 539 9.56 -18.60 -5.16
N SER A 540 8.49 -18.39 -4.41
CA SER A 540 8.50 -17.46 -3.29
C SER A 540 7.99 -18.09 -2.01
N ALA A 541 8.50 -17.59 -0.87
CA ALA A 541 8.07 -17.93 0.46
C ALA A 541 7.88 -16.63 1.27
N THR A 542 6.73 -16.51 1.92
CA THR A 542 6.42 -15.42 2.85
C THR A 542 6.15 -16.01 4.22
N PHE A 543 6.92 -15.61 5.21
CA PHE A 543 6.76 -16.00 6.61
C PHE A 543 6.39 -14.77 7.42
N ASN A 544 5.19 -14.79 8.01
CA ASN A 544 4.70 -13.76 8.93
C ASN A 544 4.66 -14.32 10.36
N LEU A 545 5.17 -13.55 11.29
CA LEU A 545 5.06 -13.79 12.72
C LEU A 545 4.49 -12.52 13.34
N GLU A 546 3.29 -12.63 13.91
CA GLU A 546 2.71 -11.60 14.76
C GLU A 546 2.71 -12.12 16.18
N ASP A 547 3.36 -11.37 17.08
CA ASP A 547 3.44 -11.66 18.51
C ASP A 547 2.76 -10.50 19.25
N VAL A 548 1.64 -10.78 19.88
CA VAL A 548 0.87 -9.82 20.69
C VAL A 548 1.17 -10.08 22.13
N TYR A 549 1.80 -9.11 22.79
CA TYR A 549 2.10 -9.11 24.21
C TYR A 549 1.31 -8.02 24.91
N VAL A 550 0.58 -8.37 25.97
CA VAL A 550 -0.18 -7.44 26.79
C VAL A 550 0.24 -7.60 28.24
N ASP A 551 0.72 -6.54 28.85
CA ASP A 551 1.03 -6.44 30.25
C ASP A 551 0.12 -5.38 30.89
N GLN A 552 -1.07 -5.80 31.31
CA GLN A 552 -2.05 -4.95 31.95
C GLN A 552 -1.75 -4.83 33.44
N LYS A 553 -1.63 -3.58 33.90
CA LYS A 553 -1.37 -3.27 35.31
C LYS A 553 -2.66 -3.12 36.09
N LYS A 554 -2.58 -3.43 37.39
CA LYS A 554 -3.63 -3.10 38.32
C LYS A 554 -3.70 -1.59 38.51
N MET A 555 -4.89 -1.03 38.44
CA MET A 555 -5.16 0.37 38.74
C MET A 555 -6.11 0.45 39.92
N ASP A 556 -5.83 1.34 40.88
CA ASP A 556 -6.65 1.59 42.05
C ASP A 556 -7.35 2.95 41.92
N PHE A 557 -8.64 2.99 42.15
CA PHE A 557 -9.47 4.18 42.04
C PHE A 557 -10.12 4.51 43.40
N TYR A 558 -10.25 5.79 43.66
CA TYR A 558 -10.65 6.30 44.94
C TYR A 558 -11.87 7.22 44.83
N SER A 559 -12.61 7.40 45.92
CA SER A 559 -13.48 8.57 46.10
C SER A 559 -12.69 9.70 46.75
N VAL A 560 -13.22 10.91 46.71
CA VAL A 560 -12.58 12.10 47.28
C VAL A 560 -12.19 11.88 48.76
N ASP A 561 -13.08 11.29 49.55
CA ASP A 561 -12.92 11.13 50.98
C ASP A 561 -12.34 9.77 51.40
N SER A 562 -12.06 8.89 50.46
CA SER A 562 -11.59 7.54 50.76
C SER A 562 -10.07 7.44 50.79
N LYS A 563 -9.53 6.78 51.83
CA LYS A 563 -8.13 6.39 51.91
C LYS A 563 -7.87 5.04 51.24
N GLU A 564 -8.88 4.21 51.15
CA GLU A 564 -8.83 2.90 50.51
C GLU A 564 -9.45 2.98 49.12
N PRO A 565 -8.94 2.18 48.16
CA PRO A 565 -9.54 2.11 46.84
C PRO A 565 -11.01 1.68 46.89
N ILE A 566 -11.89 2.39 46.22
CA ILE A 566 -13.29 1.99 46.03
C ILE A 566 -13.45 0.93 44.95
N LYS A 567 -12.49 0.88 44.01
CA LYS A 567 -12.42 -0.12 42.94
C LYS A 567 -10.96 -0.33 42.50
N SER A 568 -10.65 -1.56 42.20
CA SER A 568 -9.36 -1.92 41.60
C SER A 568 -9.59 -2.74 40.30
N THR A 569 -8.78 -2.49 39.27
CA THR A 569 -8.76 -3.38 38.12
C THR A 569 -7.90 -4.61 38.41
N ARG A 570 -8.03 -5.64 37.58
CA ARG A 570 -7.17 -6.84 37.70
C ARG A 570 -5.94 -6.64 36.85
N SER A 571 -4.78 -7.08 37.32
CA SER A 571 -3.59 -7.22 36.46
C SER A 571 -3.70 -8.47 35.60
N MET A 572 -3.02 -8.46 34.43
CA MET A 572 -3.05 -9.58 33.49
C MET A 572 -1.83 -9.55 32.57
N VAL A 573 -1.29 -10.71 32.26
CA VAL A 573 -0.34 -10.89 31.17
C VAL A 573 -0.90 -11.87 30.16
N SER A 574 -0.84 -11.48 28.89
CA SER A 574 -1.27 -12.30 27.76
C SER A 574 -0.24 -12.32 26.66
N ASN A 575 0.00 -13.49 26.09
CA ASN A 575 0.81 -13.67 24.87
C ASN A 575 -0.02 -14.39 23.81
N GLN A 576 0.05 -13.90 22.58
CA GLN A 576 -0.61 -14.49 21.44
C GLN A 576 0.35 -14.55 20.23
N ASP A 577 0.74 -15.73 19.84
CA ASP A 577 1.60 -16.01 18.68
C ASP A 577 0.75 -16.39 17.48
N LYS A 578 0.80 -15.60 16.40
CA LYS A 578 0.21 -15.91 15.09
C LYS A 578 1.34 -16.13 14.08
N LYS A 579 1.38 -17.31 13.48
CA LYS A 579 2.40 -17.69 12.50
C LYS A 579 1.73 -18.07 11.19
N SER A 580 2.23 -17.53 10.09
CA SER A 580 1.78 -17.88 8.75
C SER A 580 2.96 -18.13 7.83
N LEU A 581 2.89 -19.23 7.07
CA LEU A 581 3.84 -19.55 6.01
C LEU A 581 3.09 -19.77 4.72
N GLU A 582 3.36 -18.92 3.73
CA GLU A 582 2.85 -19.05 2.38
C GLU A 582 3.99 -19.41 1.41
N ILE A 583 3.80 -20.45 0.62
CA ILE A 583 4.69 -20.86 -0.47
C ILE A 583 3.93 -20.69 -1.77
N ASN A 584 4.51 -19.98 -2.72
CA ASN A 584 3.95 -19.75 -4.05
C ASN A 584 4.96 -20.19 -5.11
N LEU A 585 4.55 -21.14 -5.94
CA LEU A 585 5.34 -21.68 -7.05
C LEU A 585 4.65 -21.35 -8.37
N GLN A 586 5.40 -20.79 -9.30
CA GLN A 586 4.89 -20.40 -10.62
C GLN A 586 5.85 -20.83 -11.72
N ALA A 587 5.32 -21.34 -12.81
CA ALA A 587 6.09 -21.64 -14.01
C ALA A 587 5.26 -21.29 -15.26
N TYR A 588 5.87 -20.63 -16.23
CA TYR A 588 5.17 -20.24 -17.46
C TYR A 588 6.09 -20.12 -18.67
N LEU A 589 5.53 -20.40 -19.83
CA LEU A 589 6.12 -20.18 -21.14
C LEU A 589 5.67 -18.80 -21.63
N ASP A 590 6.61 -17.98 -22.06
CA ASP A 590 6.41 -16.64 -22.60
C ASP A 590 6.94 -16.61 -24.03
N TYR A 591 6.03 -16.40 -24.99
CA TYR A 591 6.34 -16.26 -26.41
C TYR A 591 6.11 -14.81 -26.86
N ASN A 592 7.08 -14.22 -27.52
CA ASN A 592 6.98 -12.85 -28.04
C ASN A 592 7.75 -12.74 -29.36
N LYS A 593 7.02 -12.52 -30.46
CA LYS A 593 7.64 -12.36 -31.79
C LYS A 593 6.81 -11.47 -32.71
N THR A 594 7.51 -10.65 -33.51
CA THR A 594 6.91 -9.82 -34.55
C THR A 594 7.15 -10.46 -35.90
N PHE A 595 6.10 -10.58 -36.68
CA PHE A 595 6.12 -11.13 -38.06
C PHE A 595 5.63 -10.04 -39.04
N GLY A 596 6.54 -9.27 -39.62
CA GLY A 596 6.16 -8.10 -40.40
C GLY A 596 5.33 -7.10 -39.58
N LYS A 597 4.06 -6.94 -39.95
CA LYS A 597 3.11 -6.06 -39.21
C LYS A 597 2.35 -6.74 -38.08
N HIS A 598 2.60 -8.03 -37.85
CA HIS A 598 1.88 -8.82 -36.86
C HIS A 598 2.73 -9.03 -35.59
N LEU A 599 2.32 -8.46 -34.47
CA LEU A 599 2.88 -8.75 -33.15
C LEU A 599 2.07 -9.87 -32.50
N VAL A 600 2.72 -10.97 -32.15
CA VAL A 600 2.10 -12.09 -31.45
C VAL A 600 2.83 -12.32 -30.14
N LYS A 601 2.09 -12.23 -29.02
CA LYS A 601 2.58 -12.66 -27.70
C LYS A 601 1.66 -13.74 -27.16
N GLY A 602 2.24 -14.75 -26.52
CA GLY A 602 1.51 -15.84 -25.91
C GLY A 602 2.12 -16.18 -24.56
N LEU A 603 1.29 -16.47 -23.58
CA LEU A 603 1.72 -16.92 -22.26
C LEU A 603 0.85 -18.12 -21.85
N LEU A 604 1.49 -19.18 -21.35
CA LEU A 604 0.83 -20.34 -20.76
C LEU A 604 1.52 -20.69 -19.47
N GLY A 605 0.78 -20.70 -18.36
CA GLY A 605 1.36 -20.86 -17.04
C GLY A 605 0.58 -21.75 -16.10
N TYR A 606 1.28 -22.18 -15.05
CA TYR A 606 0.78 -22.87 -13.89
C TYR A 606 1.25 -22.18 -12.62
N SER A 607 0.37 -22.06 -11.62
CA SER A 607 0.72 -21.60 -10.29
C SER A 607 0.09 -22.45 -9.20
N GLN A 608 0.80 -22.55 -8.07
CA GLN A 608 0.31 -23.22 -6.87
C GLN A 608 0.69 -22.40 -5.64
N ILE A 609 -0.28 -22.14 -4.79
CA ILE A 609 -0.12 -21.48 -3.48
C ILE A 609 -0.51 -22.47 -2.41
N HIS A 610 0.28 -22.51 -1.33
CA HIS A 610 -0.01 -23.25 -0.12
C HIS A 610 0.27 -22.37 1.08
N ASN A 611 -0.74 -22.20 1.94
CA ASN A 611 -0.65 -21.38 3.15
C ASN A 611 -0.95 -22.25 4.38
N GLN A 612 -0.16 -22.06 5.43
CA GLN A 612 -0.36 -22.64 6.75
C GLN A 612 -0.37 -21.52 7.78
N TYR A 613 -1.43 -21.47 8.56
CA TYR A 613 -1.61 -20.52 9.67
C TYR A 613 -1.73 -21.27 10.98
N ARG A 614 -1.11 -20.74 12.04
CA ARG A 614 -1.20 -21.26 13.40
C ARG A 614 -1.29 -20.11 14.40
N LEU A 615 -2.24 -20.23 15.32
CA LEU A 615 -2.42 -19.37 16.48
C LEU A 615 -2.15 -20.17 17.75
N LEU A 616 -1.45 -19.57 18.70
CA LEU A 616 -1.33 -20.00 20.08
C LEU A 616 -1.53 -18.78 20.98
N LYS A 617 -2.38 -18.90 22.01
CA LYS A 617 -2.56 -17.85 23.01
C LYS A 617 -2.53 -18.44 24.42
N ALA A 618 -2.04 -17.63 25.36
CA ALA A 618 -2.05 -17.94 26.78
C ALA A 618 -2.15 -16.65 27.60
N LEU A 619 -2.85 -16.69 28.72
CA LEU A 619 -2.92 -15.57 29.65
C LEU A 619 -3.09 -16.06 31.09
N ARG A 620 -2.69 -15.23 32.04
CA ARG A 620 -3.05 -15.30 33.46
C ARG A 620 -3.30 -13.90 34.00
N LYS A 621 -4.14 -13.82 35.03
CA LYS A 621 -4.56 -12.61 35.74
C LYS A 621 -4.02 -12.61 37.19
N ASP A 622 -4.26 -11.52 37.91
CA ASP A 622 -3.94 -11.37 39.33
C ASP A 622 -2.44 -11.60 39.63
N LEU A 623 -1.61 -10.84 38.95
CA LEU A 623 -0.19 -10.79 39.22
C LEU A 623 0.08 -10.09 40.57
N PRO A 624 1.20 -10.37 41.25
CA PRO A 624 1.56 -9.71 42.50
C PRO A 624 1.59 -8.18 42.36
N ALA A 625 1.16 -7.45 43.38
CA ALA A 625 0.92 -6.01 43.35
C ALA A 625 2.10 -5.13 42.87
N ASN A 626 3.35 -5.61 43.02
CA ASN A 626 4.57 -4.94 42.58
C ASN A 626 5.18 -5.63 41.37
N ASN A 627 4.38 -6.23 40.48
CA ASN A 627 4.88 -7.00 39.35
C ASN A 627 5.64 -6.13 38.36
N SER A 628 6.96 -6.23 38.38
CA SER A 628 7.85 -5.71 37.37
C SER A 628 8.21 -6.73 36.29
N LEU A 629 7.77 -7.99 36.43
CA LEU A 629 8.23 -9.10 35.61
C LEU A 629 7.45 -9.27 34.30
N GLY A 630 6.15 -8.91 34.25
CA GLY A 630 5.34 -9.03 33.06
C GLY A 630 5.32 -10.46 32.44
N GLU A 631 5.42 -11.50 33.29
CA GLU A 631 5.50 -12.89 32.85
C GLU A 631 4.23 -13.66 33.19
N ILE A 632 3.78 -14.54 32.28
CA ILE A 632 2.57 -15.35 32.47
C ILE A 632 2.66 -16.19 33.76
N ASP A 633 3.83 -16.73 34.07
CA ASP A 633 4.02 -17.57 35.27
C ASP A 633 3.88 -16.83 36.60
N ALA A 634 3.95 -15.49 36.58
CA ALA A 634 3.72 -14.67 37.76
C ALA A 634 2.24 -14.55 38.13
N GLY A 635 1.32 -14.83 37.20
CA GLY A 635 -0.13 -14.75 37.47
C GLY A 635 -0.69 -15.97 38.18
N ASP A 636 -1.86 -15.78 38.82
CA ASP A 636 -2.57 -16.85 39.51
C ASP A 636 -2.91 -18.00 38.55
N VAL A 637 -2.47 -19.22 38.87
CA VAL A 637 -2.69 -20.42 38.08
C VAL A 637 -4.16 -20.75 37.84
N THR A 638 -5.03 -20.34 38.79
CA THR A 638 -6.48 -20.58 38.68
C THR A 638 -7.16 -19.72 37.63
N THR A 639 -6.50 -18.67 37.17
CA THR A 639 -6.97 -17.75 36.12
C THR A 639 -6.42 -18.09 34.72
N GLN A 640 -5.72 -19.20 34.59
CA GLN A 640 -5.07 -19.59 33.34
C GLN A 640 -6.10 -19.82 32.24
N GLU A 641 -5.88 -19.14 31.11
CA GLU A 641 -6.63 -19.36 29.88
C GLU A 641 -5.62 -19.70 28.77
N THR A 642 -5.93 -20.71 27.93
CA THR A 642 -5.11 -21.10 26.79
C THR A 642 -6.00 -21.36 25.59
N GLY A 643 -5.46 -21.16 24.41
CA GLY A 643 -6.22 -21.43 23.17
C GLY A 643 -5.30 -21.53 21.96
N GLY A 644 -5.81 -22.10 20.90
CA GLY A 644 -5.05 -22.18 19.65
C GLY A 644 -5.85 -22.76 18.51
N LYS A 645 -5.42 -22.49 17.29
CA LYS A 645 -5.98 -23.09 16.08
C LYS A 645 -4.94 -23.19 14.98
N SER A 646 -5.16 -24.10 14.06
CA SER A 646 -4.38 -24.24 12.83
C SER A 646 -5.31 -24.28 11.63
N VAL A 647 -4.94 -23.55 10.57
CA VAL A 647 -5.71 -23.46 9.33
C VAL A 647 -4.76 -23.68 8.16
N THR A 648 -5.23 -24.36 7.12
CA THR A 648 -4.46 -24.58 5.90
C THR A 648 -5.35 -24.40 4.69
N TYR A 649 -4.91 -23.60 3.72
CA TYR A 649 -5.57 -23.52 2.42
C TYR A 649 -4.58 -23.64 1.26
N ALA A 650 -5.08 -23.99 0.09
CA ALA A 650 -4.29 -24.14 -1.12
C ALA A 650 -5.07 -23.67 -2.35
N LEU A 651 -4.34 -23.10 -3.30
CA LEU A 651 -4.82 -22.68 -4.61
C LEU A 651 -4.00 -23.37 -5.70
N ARG A 652 -4.64 -23.74 -6.81
CA ARG A 652 -3.99 -24.23 -8.04
C ARG A 652 -4.61 -23.57 -9.24
N SER A 653 -3.78 -23.14 -10.18
CA SER A 653 -4.25 -22.39 -11.33
C SER A 653 -3.50 -22.79 -12.59
N VAL A 654 -4.25 -22.90 -13.69
CA VAL A 654 -3.71 -22.94 -15.05
C VAL A 654 -4.22 -21.70 -15.76
N PHE A 655 -3.33 -20.97 -16.42
CA PHE A 655 -3.69 -19.71 -17.05
C PHE A 655 -2.98 -19.52 -18.39
N GLY A 656 -3.64 -18.80 -19.29
CA GLY A 656 -3.07 -18.43 -20.58
C GLY A 656 -3.50 -17.05 -21.01
N ARG A 657 -2.63 -16.38 -21.77
CA ARG A 657 -2.89 -15.08 -22.39
C ARG A 657 -2.37 -15.07 -23.82
N ILE A 658 -3.14 -14.48 -24.71
CA ILE A 658 -2.73 -14.20 -26.09
C ILE A 658 -2.92 -12.70 -26.33
N ASN A 659 -1.86 -12.04 -26.78
CA ASN A 659 -1.93 -10.67 -27.28
C ASN A 659 -1.60 -10.68 -28.77
N TYR A 660 -2.41 -9.99 -29.55
CA TYR A 660 -2.22 -9.83 -30.98
C TYR A 660 -2.29 -8.34 -31.34
N GLY A 661 -1.27 -7.85 -32.04
CA GLY A 661 -1.23 -6.52 -32.59
C GLY A 661 -1.05 -6.54 -34.11
N PHE A 662 -1.81 -5.73 -34.84
CA PHE A 662 -1.66 -5.54 -36.26
C PHE A 662 -1.28 -4.10 -36.57
N ASP A 663 -0.07 -3.91 -37.11
CA ASP A 663 0.49 -2.62 -37.58
C ASP A 663 0.41 -1.52 -36.48
N ASP A 664 0.51 -1.91 -35.21
CA ASP A 664 0.30 -1.07 -34.02
C ASP A 664 -1.04 -0.30 -34.00
N ARG A 665 -2.01 -0.66 -34.82
CA ARG A 665 -3.33 -0.03 -34.97
C ARG A 665 -4.43 -0.78 -34.23
N TYR A 666 -4.50 -2.11 -34.47
CA TYR A 666 -5.50 -2.98 -33.88
C TYR A 666 -4.83 -3.88 -32.86
N LEU A 667 -5.30 -3.79 -31.63
CA LEU A 667 -4.77 -4.52 -30.48
C LEU A 667 -5.85 -5.43 -29.92
N PHE A 668 -5.54 -6.68 -29.66
CA PHE A 668 -6.43 -7.66 -29.07
C PHE A 668 -5.71 -8.43 -27.98
N GLU A 669 -6.37 -8.63 -26.85
CA GLU A 669 -5.91 -9.49 -25.77
C GLU A 669 -7.03 -10.43 -25.33
N ALA A 670 -6.69 -11.69 -25.11
CA ALA A 670 -7.57 -12.71 -24.53
C ALA A 670 -6.84 -13.41 -23.38
N ASN A 671 -7.46 -13.47 -22.23
CA ASN A 671 -7.00 -14.23 -21.07
C ASN A 671 -8.01 -15.33 -20.73
N LEU A 672 -7.50 -16.48 -20.31
CA LEU A 672 -8.29 -17.58 -19.78
C LEU A 672 -7.60 -18.12 -18.54
N ARG A 673 -8.35 -18.25 -17.45
CA ARG A 673 -7.82 -18.79 -16.20
C ARG A 673 -8.76 -19.85 -15.61
N TYR A 674 -8.17 -20.94 -15.15
CA TYR A 674 -8.88 -22.05 -14.50
C TYR A 674 -8.26 -22.24 -13.10
N ASP A 675 -9.00 -21.80 -12.08
CA ASP A 675 -8.55 -21.73 -10.70
C ASP A 675 -9.30 -22.73 -9.82
N GLY A 676 -8.56 -23.41 -8.94
CA GLY A 676 -9.13 -24.31 -7.94
C GLY A 676 -8.72 -23.92 -6.53
N SER A 677 -9.70 -23.83 -5.61
CA SER A 677 -9.51 -23.48 -4.20
C SER A 677 -9.93 -24.59 -3.27
N SER A 678 -9.14 -24.84 -2.21
CA SER A 678 -9.50 -25.79 -1.15
C SER A 678 -10.66 -25.31 -0.27
N ARG A 679 -11.03 -24.01 -0.34
CA ARG A 679 -12.15 -23.41 0.41
C ARG A 679 -13.51 -23.87 -0.09
N PHE A 680 -13.58 -24.52 -1.26
CA PHE A 680 -14.82 -25.01 -1.86
C PHE A 680 -14.87 -26.55 -1.92
N PRO A 681 -16.08 -27.15 -1.87
CA PRO A 681 -16.26 -28.59 -2.00
C PRO A 681 -15.80 -29.12 -3.37
N LYS A 682 -15.52 -30.43 -3.47
CA LYS A 682 -14.89 -31.01 -4.68
C LYS A 682 -15.56 -30.64 -6.00
N HIS A 683 -16.90 -30.62 -6.04
CA HIS A 683 -17.67 -30.37 -7.26
C HIS A 683 -17.71 -28.90 -7.67
N ASN A 684 -17.50 -27.97 -6.73
CA ASN A 684 -17.49 -26.50 -6.96
C ASN A 684 -16.08 -25.91 -6.84
N ARG A 685 -15.05 -26.77 -6.67
CA ARG A 685 -13.67 -26.34 -6.38
C ARG A 685 -13.03 -25.51 -7.47
N PHE A 686 -13.36 -25.79 -8.74
CA PHE A 686 -12.73 -25.15 -9.89
C PHE A 686 -13.69 -24.17 -10.58
N GLY A 687 -13.18 -22.97 -10.89
CA GLY A 687 -13.87 -21.95 -11.66
C GLY A 687 -13.09 -21.57 -12.91
N LEU A 688 -13.81 -21.24 -14.00
CA LEU A 688 -13.24 -20.73 -15.25
C LEU A 688 -13.53 -19.25 -15.39
N PHE A 689 -12.51 -18.44 -15.70
CA PHE A 689 -12.58 -16.98 -15.73
C PHE A 689 -11.96 -16.44 -17.02
N PRO A 690 -12.77 -16.17 -18.05
CA PRO A 690 -12.33 -15.57 -19.31
C PRO A 690 -12.29 -14.05 -19.24
N SER A 691 -11.39 -13.39 -20.00
CA SER A 691 -11.45 -11.97 -20.28
C SER A 691 -10.90 -11.63 -21.66
N PHE A 692 -11.44 -10.57 -22.26
CA PHE A 692 -11.09 -10.09 -23.58
C PHE A 692 -10.96 -8.56 -23.56
N SER A 693 -10.00 -8.03 -24.33
CA SER A 693 -9.92 -6.59 -24.57
C SER A 693 -9.50 -6.29 -25.99
N PHE A 694 -9.97 -5.14 -26.48
CA PHE A 694 -9.70 -4.63 -27.81
C PHE A 694 -9.26 -3.17 -27.73
N GLY A 695 -8.28 -2.80 -28.53
CA GLY A 695 -7.81 -1.42 -28.69
C GLY A 695 -7.70 -1.04 -30.17
N TRP A 696 -8.18 0.16 -30.49
CA TRP A 696 -8.06 0.73 -31.83
C TRP A 696 -7.36 2.09 -31.74
N ARG A 697 -6.18 2.17 -32.30
CA ARG A 697 -5.41 3.41 -32.42
C ARG A 697 -5.84 4.15 -33.69
N ILE A 698 -6.82 5.04 -33.55
CA ILE A 698 -7.43 5.80 -34.63
C ILE A 698 -6.41 6.76 -35.26
N SER A 699 -5.52 7.33 -34.43
CA SER A 699 -4.45 8.24 -34.91
C SER A 699 -3.51 7.61 -35.92
N GLU A 700 -3.35 6.27 -35.91
CA GLU A 700 -2.47 5.55 -36.85
C GLU A 700 -3.15 5.21 -38.19
N GLU A 701 -4.43 5.56 -38.34
CA GLU A 701 -5.18 5.27 -39.55
C GLU A 701 -4.85 6.29 -40.67
N ASN A 702 -4.76 5.79 -41.91
CA ASN A 702 -4.45 6.60 -43.08
C ASN A 702 -5.44 7.73 -43.33
N PHE A 703 -6.69 7.59 -42.90
CA PHE A 703 -7.74 8.62 -43.02
C PHE A 703 -7.65 9.69 -41.93
N PHE A 704 -6.96 9.42 -40.79
CA PHE A 704 -6.88 10.35 -39.67
C PHE A 704 -5.64 11.26 -39.88
N LYS A 705 -5.86 12.48 -40.36
CA LYS A 705 -4.81 13.47 -40.59
C LYS A 705 -5.13 14.76 -39.82
N VAL A 706 -4.90 14.71 -38.50
CA VAL A 706 -5.17 15.84 -37.61
C VAL A 706 -3.87 16.16 -36.87
N ASP A 707 -3.15 17.17 -37.29
CA ASP A 707 -1.77 17.49 -36.89
C ASP A 707 -1.63 17.80 -35.36
N PHE A 708 -2.70 18.23 -34.69
CA PHE A 708 -2.65 18.55 -33.27
C PHE A 708 -3.00 17.37 -32.36
N VAL A 709 -3.38 16.21 -32.93
CA VAL A 709 -3.68 14.97 -32.19
C VAL A 709 -2.55 13.98 -32.40
N ASP A 710 -1.75 13.76 -31.36
CA ASP A 710 -0.59 12.88 -31.40
C ASP A 710 -0.98 11.40 -31.25
N ASN A 711 -2.00 11.14 -30.41
CA ASN A 711 -2.53 9.80 -30.17
C ASN A 711 -4.03 9.89 -29.91
N LEU A 712 -4.78 9.01 -30.52
CA LEU A 712 -6.21 8.81 -30.25
C LEU A 712 -6.49 7.31 -30.29
N LYS A 713 -6.84 6.74 -29.15
CA LYS A 713 -7.09 5.32 -28.99
C LYS A 713 -8.43 5.08 -28.29
N LEU A 714 -9.24 4.18 -28.83
CA LEU A 714 -10.42 3.62 -28.17
C LEU A 714 -10.08 2.24 -27.61
N ARG A 715 -10.52 1.95 -26.39
CA ARG A 715 -10.40 0.64 -25.73
C ARG A 715 -11.73 0.13 -25.27
N ALA A 716 -11.93 -1.17 -25.35
CA ALA A 716 -13.06 -1.83 -24.75
C ALA A 716 -12.59 -3.16 -24.15
N SER A 717 -13.07 -3.49 -22.95
CA SER A 717 -12.80 -4.77 -22.31
C SER A 717 -14.05 -5.37 -21.66
N TRP A 718 -14.09 -6.69 -21.61
CA TRP A 718 -15.02 -7.49 -20.85
C TRP A 718 -14.27 -8.64 -20.20
N GLY A 719 -14.65 -9.00 -18.98
CA GLY A 719 -14.09 -10.17 -18.33
C GLY A 719 -14.83 -10.55 -17.07
N GLN A 720 -14.64 -11.82 -16.69
CA GLN A 720 -15.17 -12.40 -15.47
C GLN A 720 -14.04 -12.74 -14.52
N LEU A 721 -14.18 -12.36 -13.26
CA LEU A 721 -13.25 -12.65 -12.16
C LEU A 721 -13.98 -13.44 -11.07
N GLY A 722 -13.27 -14.33 -10.38
CA GLY A 722 -13.76 -15.01 -9.19
C GLY A 722 -13.30 -14.33 -7.90
N ASN A 723 -14.02 -14.57 -6.80
CA ASN A 723 -13.60 -14.27 -5.46
C ASN A 723 -13.84 -15.46 -4.53
N GLN A 724 -12.91 -15.71 -3.62
CA GLN A 724 -12.92 -16.82 -2.66
C GLN A 724 -12.74 -16.37 -1.21
N GLU A 725 -12.81 -15.07 -0.92
CA GLU A 725 -12.56 -14.53 0.42
C GLU A 725 -13.70 -14.90 1.38
N ILE A 726 -13.60 -16.13 1.89
CA ILE A 726 -14.47 -16.75 2.90
C ILE A 726 -13.60 -17.52 3.88
N ASP A 727 -14.15 -17.84 5.04
CA ASP A 727 -13.51 -18.70 6.02
C ASP A 727 -13.28 -20.12 5.46
N ASP A 728 -12.28 -20.80 6.00
CA ASP A 728 -11.95 -22.16 5.60
C ASP A 728 -12.94 -23.17 6.21
N TYR A 729 -13.16 -24.28 5.53
CA TYR A 729 -13.94 -25.44 5.99
C TYR A 729 -15.48 -25.26 6.12
N LEU A 730 -16.09 -24.18 5.61
CA LEU A 730 -17.53 -23.87 5.73
C LEU A 730 -18.46 -24.92 5.08
N PHE A 731 -17.93 -25.86 4.32
CA PHE A 731 -18.68 -26.94 3.69
C PHE A 731 -18.59 -28.28 4.42
N TYR A 732 -17.90 -28.29 5.58
CA TYR A 732 -17.81 -29.47 6.45
C TYR A 732 -18.66 -29.26 7.72
N ASP A 733 -19.25 -30.36 8.20
CA ASP A 733 -19.75 -30.40 9.57
C ASP A 733 -18.57 -30.42 10.52
N THR A 734 -18.59 -29.53 11.50
CA THR A 734 -17.51 -29.33 12.47
C THR A 734 -17.96 -29.67 13.88
N TYR A 735 -16.99 -29.95 14.75
CA TYR A 735 -17.26 -30.14 16.18
C TYR A 735 -16.68 -28.97 16.95
N SER A 736 -17.50 -28.41 17.84
CA SER A 736 -17.10 -27.37 18.79
C SER A 736 -17.04 -27.95 20.20
N PHE A 737 -15.99 -27.59 20.93
CA PHE A 737 -15.74 -28.02 22.30
C PHE A 737 -16.09 -26.89 23.27
N GLY A 738 -16.28 -27.23 24.56
CA GLY A 738 -16.56 -26.25 25.60
C GLY A 738 -18.05 -26.05 25.87
N TYR A 739 -18.93 -26.93 25.41
CA TYR A 739 -20.33 -27.00 25.76
C TYR A 739 -20.50 -27.84 27.06
N ASP A 740 -19.83 -27.38 28.11
CA ASP A 740 -19.79 -28.08 29.38
C ASP A 740 -21.14 -27.98 30.10
N TYR A 741 -21.57 -29.10 30.72
CA TYR A 741 -22.80 -29.17 31.44
C TYR A 741 -22.58 -29.78 32.85
N SER A 742 -23.22 -29.23 33.84
CA SER A 742 -23.09 -29.74 35.22
C SER A 742 -24.25 -30.66 35.56
N PHE A 743 -23.96 -31.93 35.84
CA PHE A 743 -24.90 -32.86 36.48
C PHE A 743 -24.63 -32.92 37.97
N GLY A 744 -25.45 -32.25 38.75
CA GLY A 744 -25.17 -32.05 40.17
C GLY A 744 -23.90 -31.23 40.40
N ASN A 745 -22.93 -31.80 41.11
CA ASN A 745 -21.63 -31.15 41.38
C ASN A 745 -20.49 -31.57 40.43
N THR A 746 -20.80 -32.30 39.33
CA THR A 746 -19.81 -32.82 38.41
C THR A 746 -19.97 -32.11 37.06
N LEU A 747 -18.92 -31.46 36.63
CA LEU A 747 -18.83 -30.84 35.29
C LEU A 747 -18.47 -31.91 34.28
N PHE A 748 -19.24 -32.01 33.20
CA PHE A 748 -18.99 -32.87 32.05
C PHE A 748 -18.67 -32.00 30.86
N SER A 749 -17.51 -32.27 30.23
CA SER A 749 -17.15 -31.64 28.99
C SER A 749 -18.07 -32.08 27.85
N GLY A 750 -18.68 -31.11 27.21
CA GLY A 750 -19.62 -31.31 26.11
C GLY A 750 -19.00 -30.99 24.75
N ILE A 751 -19.56 -31.58 23.72
CA ILE A 751 -19.24 -31.33 22.32
C ILE A 751 -20.54 -31.00 21.61
N SER A 752 -20.54 -29.88 20.85
CA SER A 752 -21.60 -29.54 19.89
C SER A 752 -21.20 -29.95 18.47
N ILE A 753 -22.17 -30.38 17.70
CA ILE A 753 -22.03 -30.56 16.25
C ILE A 753 -22.55 -29.28 15.62
N ASN A 754 -21.71 -28.61 14.84
CA ASN A 754 -22.04 -27.41 14.06
C ASN A 754 -22.59 -26.24 14.89
N ASP A 755 -21.72 -25.32 15.31
CA ASP A 755 -22.15 -23.99 15.73
C ASP A 755 -22.68 -23.17 14.55
N VAL A 756 -22.14 -23.41 13.34
CA VAL A 756 -22.57 -22.84 12.07
C VAL A 756 -22.97 -23.98 11.13
N MET A 757 -24.15 -23.90 10.53
CA MET A 757 -24.61 -24.92 9.58
C MET A 757 -23.66 -25.03 8.37
N ALA A 758 -23.23 -26.23 8.03
CA ALA A 758 -22.38 -26.46 6.86
C ALA A 758 -23.16 -26.25 5.54
N ASN A 759 -22.49 -25.66 4.55
CA ASN A 759 -23.05 -25.52 3.19
C ASN A 759 -22.23 -26.27 2.13
N SER A 760 -22.65 -27.45 1.77
CA SER A 760 -22.00 -28.26 0.72
C SER A 760 -22.20 -27.74 -0.72
N ALA A 761 -23.09 -26.73 -0.92
CA ALA A 761 -23.36 -26.11 -2.24
C ALA A 761 -22.54 -24.83 -2.48
N ILE A 762 -21.77 -24.38 -1.51
CA ILE A 762 -20.98 -23.14 -1.58
C ILE A 762 -20.06 -23.11 -2.81
N THR A 763 -20.03 -21.98 -3.52
CA THR A 763 -19.24 -21.79 -4.73
C THR A 763 -18.66 -20.38 -4.82
N TRP A 764 -17.93 -20.12 -5.89
CA TRP A 764 -17.27 -18.85 -6.18
C TRP A 764 -18.24 -17.67 -6.28
N GLU A 765 -17.90 -16.54 -5.66
CA GLU A 765 -18.42 -15.26 -6.12
C GLU A 765 -17.87 -14.94 -7.51
N LYS A 766 -18.66 -14.31 -8.36
CA LYS A 766 -18.24 -13.92 -9.70
C LYS A 766 -18.52 -12.46 -9.97
N THR A 767 -17.53 -11.78 -10.54
CA THR A 767 -17.63 -10.38 -10.95
C THR A 767 -17.47 -10.28 -12.45
N ASP A 768 -18.52 -9.84 -13.14
CA ASP A 768 -18.48 -9.46 -14.55
C ASP A 768 -18.20 -7.96 -14.66
N GLN A 769 -17.24 -7.59 -15.49
CA GLN A 769 -16.86 -6.21 -15.68
C GLN A 769 -16.79 -5.85 -17.17
N ILE A 770 -17.37 -4.69 -17.51
CA ILE A 770 -17.28 -4.04 -18.81
C ILE A 770 -16.58 -2.70 -18.62
N ASP A 771 -15.67 -2.38 -19.51
CA ASP A 771 -14.95 -1.11 -19.52
C ASP A 771 -14.85 -0.58 -20.95
N VAL A 772 -15.09 0.74 -21.13
CA VAL A 772 -14.91 1.45 -22.40
C VAL A 772 -14.15 2.74 -22.12
N CYS A 773 -13.06 2.94 -22.85
CA CYS A 773 -12.14 4.03 -22.59
C CYS A 773 -11.71 4.74 -23.87
N ILE A 774 -11.42 6.03 -23.73
CA ILE A 774 -10.77 6.87 -24.72
C ILE A 774 -9.48 7.45 -24.15
N ASP A 775 -8.36 7.23 -24.83
CA ASP A 775 -7.06 7.89 -24.56
C ASP A 775 -6.74 8.84 -25.70
N ALA A 776 -6.36 10.08 -25.37
CA ALA A 776 -6.00 11.10 -26.36
C ALA A 776 -4.83 11.96 -25.86
N ASP A 777 -3.85 12.19 -26.74
CA ASP A 777 -2.72 13.10 -26.51
C ASP A 777 -2.71 14.17 -27.60
N PHE A 778 -2.43 15.42 -27.21
CA PHE A 778 -2.51 16.57 -28.09
C PHE A 778 -1.26 17.46 -27.99
N TRP A 779 -0.92 18.14 -29.10
CA TRP A 779 0.12 19.18 -29.22
C TRP A 779 1.51 18.70 -28.78
N GLY A 780 1.94 17.52 -29.24
CA GLY A 780 3.23 16.92 -28.86
C GLY A 780 3.27 16.47 -27.42
N GLY A 781 2.15 15.89 -26.93
CA GLY A 781 2.01 15.39 -25.56
C GLY A 781 1.87 16.47 -24.48
N LYS A 782 1.60 17.73 -24.86
CA LYS A 782 1.36 18.80 -23.88
C LYS A 782 0.06 18.62 -23.11
N LEU A 783 -0.96 18.06 -23.74
CA LEU A 783 -2.23 17.73 -23.09
C LEU A 783 -2.52 16.25 -23.29
N SER A 784 -2.67 15.52 -22.20
CA SER A 784 -3.09 14.12 -22.18
C SER A 784 -4.46 13.99 -21.50
N PHE A 785 -5.35 13.23 -22.10
CA PHE A 785 -6.70 12.96 -21.63
C PHE A 785 -6.96 11.46 -21.60
N THR A 786 -7.53 10.96 -20.53
CA THR A 786 -8.07 9.59 -20.43
C THR A 786 -9.45 9.66 -19.80
N GLY A 787 -10.44 9.04 -20.45
CA GLY A 787 -11.80 8.91 -19.92
C GLY A 787 -12.25 7.45 -19.99
N ASP A 788 -12.61 6.88 -18.83
CA ASP A 788 -13.10 5.50 -18.69
C ASP A 788 -14.57 5.50 -18.23
N PHE A 789 -15.38 4.64 -18.81
CA PHE A 789 -16.71 4.27 -18.30
C PHE A 789 -16.70 2.78 -17.96
N PHE A 790 -17.20 2.42 -16.77
CA PHE A 790 -17.19 1.02 -16.32
C PHE A 790 -18.51 0.59 -15.71
N LEU A 791 -18.80 -0.70 -15.85
CA LEU A 791 -19.89 -1.43 -15.21
C LEU A 791 -19.32 -2.71 -14.59
N LYS A 792 -19.45 -2.86 -13.27
CA LYS A 792 -18.98 -4.02 -12.50
C LYS A 792 -20.17 -4.64 -11.78
N ASN A 793 -20.56 -5.87 -12.15
CA ASN A 793 -21.63 -6.64 -11.52
C ASN A 793 -21.03 -7.83 -10.79
N THR A 794 -21.18 -7.89 -9.47
CA THR A 794 -20.82 -9.05 -8.67
C THR A 794 -22.09 -9.83 -8.34
N HIS A 795 -22.08 -11.11 -8.58
CA HIS A 795 -23.20 -12.03 -8.32
C HIS A 795 -22.72 -13.26 -7.55
N ALA A 796 -23.68 -14.01 -6.99
CA ALA A 796 -23.39 -15.11 -6.09
C ALA A 796 -22.53 -14.70 -4.88
N ILE A 797 -22.75 -13.48 -4.35
CA ILE A 797 -22.02 -12.96 -3.20
C ILE A 797 -22.29 -13.84 -1.99
N LEU A 798 -21.22 -14.13 -1.25
CA LEU A 798 -21.27 -14.98 -0.07
C LEU A 798 -21.70 -14.17 1.14
N LEU A 799 -22.84 -14.53 1.72
CA LEU A 799 -23.40 -13.86 2.89
C LEU A 799 -24.20 -14.82 3.78
N LYS A 800 -24.37 -14.46 5.04
CA LYS A 800 -25.27 -15.15 5.97
C LYS A 800 -26.66 -14.53 5.83
N LEU A 801 -27.65 -15.30 5.43
CA LEU A 801 -29.05 -14.88 5.46
C LEU A 801 -29.63 -15.20 6.85
N PRO A 802 -30.42 -14.29 7.45
CA PRO A 802 -31.07 -14.56 8.73
C PRO A 802 -31.86 -15.87 8.72
N MET A 803 -31.74 -16.64 9.78
CA MET A 803 -32.52 -17.85 10.04
C MET A 803 -33.21 -17.73 11.40
N PRO A 804 -34.35 -18.39 11.60
CA PRO A 804 -35.00 -18.43 12.89
C PRO A 804 -34.10 -19.05 13.97
N ASP A 805 -33.93 -18.39 15.09
CA ASP A 805 -33.10 -18.83 16.25
C ASP A 805 -33.54 -20.20 16.80
N LEU A 806 -34.78 -20.62 16.53
CA LEU A 806 -35.34 -21.92 16.89
C LEU A 806 -34.52 -23.10 16.36
N ILE A 807 -33.75 -22.89 15.28
CA ILE A 807 -32.89 -23.94 14.68
C ILE A 807 -31.68 -24.24 15.61
N GLY A 808 -31.29 -23.31 16.47
CA GLY A 808 -30.26 -23.51 17.46
C GLY A 808 -28.80 -23.54 16.95
N VAL A 809 -28.57 -23.17 15.67
CA VAL A 809 -27.27 -23.04 15.02
C VAL A 809 -27.23 -21.78 14.16
N ASP A 810 -26.04 -21.22 14.00
CA ASP A 810 -25.83 -20.04 13.15
C ASP A 810 -26.12 -20.33 11.67
N ALA A 811 -26.58 -19.30 10.98
CA ALA A 811 -26.86 -19.36 9.55
C ALA A 811 -25.61 -19.69 8.72
N PRO A 812 -25.72 -20.58 7.70
CA PRO A 812 -24.60 -20.89 6.83
C PRO A 812 -24.30 -19.73 5.89
N MET A 813 -23.03 -19.65 5.43
CA MET A 813 -22.68 -18.82 4.29
C MET A 813 -23.35 -19.37 3.02
N GLN A 814 -24.00 -18.48 2.25
CA GLN A 814 -24.74 -18.83 1.04
C GLN A 814 -24.40 -17.87 -0.11
N ASN A 815 -24.45 -18.36 -1.35
CA ASN A 815 -24.26 -17.54 -2.55
C ASN A 815 -25.59 -16.86 -2.91
N ALA A 816 -25.88 -15.67 -2.35
CA ALA A 816 -27.23 -15.09 -2.39
C ALA A 816 -27.29 -13.60 -2.82
N GLY A 817 -26.21 -12.85 -2.72
CA GLY A 817 -26.22 -11.41 -2.99
C GLY A 817 -25.78 -11.03 -4.40
N LYS A 818 -26.25 -9.85 -4.86
CA LYS A 818 -25.74 -9.17 -6.06
C LYS A 818 -25.51 -7.70 -5.79
N VAL A 819 -24.35 -7.18 -6.23
CA VAL A 819 -23.96 -5.77 -6.11
C VAL A 819 -23.49 -5.25 -7.45
N ARG A 820 -23.87 -4.02 -7.77
CA ARG A 820 -23.47 -3.31 -8.99
C ARG A 820 -22.70 -2.05 -8.65
N ASN A 821 -21.58 -1.84 -9.33
CA ASN A 821 -20.88 -0.56 -9.38
C ASN A 821 -20.88 -0.03 -10.81
N THR A 822 -21.38 1.19 -10.99
CA THR A 822 -21.37 1.90 -12.28
C THR A 822 -20.67 3.22 -12.09
N GLY A 823 -19.76 3.58 -12.99
CA GLY A 823 -19.05 4.83 -12.81
C GLY A 823 -18.30 5.30 -14.04
N PHE A 824 -17.72 6.49 -13.90
CA PHE A 824 -16.80 7.04 -14.88
C PHE A 824 -15.60 7.68 -14.20
N GLU A 825 -14.48 7.65 -14.89
CA GLU A 825 -13.19 8.18 -14.45
C GLU A 825 -12.65 9.14 -15.50
N LEU A 826 -11.95 10.16 -15.06
CA LEU A 826 -11.34 11.17 -15.93
C LEU A 826 -9.96 11.51 -15.39
N ALA A 827 -8.97 11.50 -16.27
CA ALA A 827 -7.64 12.02 -16.00
C ALA A 827 -7.25 13.02 -17.10
N LEU A 828 -6.82 14.20 -16.69
CA LEU A 828 -6.39 15.27 -17.57
C LEU A 828 -5.04 15.77 -17.06
N THR A 829 -4.04 15.78 -17.92
CA THR A 829 -2.70 16.31 -17.60
C THR A 829 -2.27 17.30 -18.65
N HIS A 830 -1.99 18.53 -18.22
CA HIS A 830 -1.39 19.55 -19.07
C HIS A 830 0.04 19.84 -18.58
N ARG A 831 1.01 19.77 -19.50
CA ARG A 831 2.40 20.06 -19.21
C ARG A 831 2.97 21.01 -20.28
N ASN A 832 3.75 21.98 -19.83
CA ASN A 832 4.39 22.91 -20.76
C ASN A 832 5.67 23.49 -20.16
N GLN A 833 6.53 23.98 -21.03
CA GLN A 833 7.75 24.71 -20.67
C GLN A 833 7.72 26.08 -21.34
N LEU A 834 7.81 27.14 -20.53
CA LEU A 834 7.85 28.52 -20.94
C LEU A 834 9.22 29.10 -20.53
N ASN A 835 10.21 29.01 -21.45
CA ASN A 835 11.61 29.31 -21.16
C ASN A 835 12.15 28.49 -19.96
N LEU A 836 12.50 29.15 -18.85
CA LEU A 836 13.02 28.53 -17.63
C LEU A 836 11.92 28.02 -16.68
N PHE A 837 10.65 28.29 -16.98
CA PHE A 837 9.52 27.88 -16.17
C PHE A 837 8.88 26.64 -16.78
N LYS A 838 8.97 25.50 -16.04
CA LYS A 838 8.30 24.25 -16.39
C LYS A 838 7.13 24.05 -15.46
N TYR A 839 6.01 23.59 -15.97
CA TYR A 839 4.89 23.21 -15.13
C TYR A 839 4.15 21.99 -15.65
N SER A 840 3.53 21.27 -14.71
CA SER A 840 2.60 20.19 -14.99
C SER A 840 1.39 20.32 -14.06
N ALA A 841 0.20 20.35 -14.64
CA ALA A 841 -1.06 20.34 -13.93
C ALA A 841 -1.81 19.04 -14.27
N SER A 842 -2.04 18.20 -13.27
CA SER A 842 -2.76 16.93 -13.43
C SER A 842 -4.03 16.96 -12.59
N PHE A 843 -5.18 16.78 -13.24
CA PHE A 843 -6.48 16.66 -12.61
C PHE A 843 -7.02 15.25 -12.83
N ASN A 844 -7.53 14.63 -11.78
CA ASN A 844 -8.25 13.39 -11.86
C ASN A 844 -9.59 13.49 -11.15
N PHE A 845 -10.57 12.77 -11.65
CA PHE A 845 -11.92 12.74 -11.14
C PHE A 845 -12.50 11.33 -11.29
N SER A 846 -13.27 10.88 -10.32
CA SER A 846 -14.04 9.64 -10.41
C SER A 846 -15.41 9.80 -9.78
N TYR A 847 -16.40 9.18 -10.40
CA TYR A 847 -17.75 9.02 -9.88
C TYR A 847 -18.10 7.54 -9.87
N VAL A 848 -18.59 7.03 -8.73
CA VAL A 848 -18.99 5.63 -8.55
C VAL A 848 -20.36 5.57 -7.89
N LYS A 849 -21.32 4.96 -8.54
CA LYS A 849 -22.60 4.57 -7.94
C LYS A 849 -22.54 3.09 -7.57
N ASN A 850 -22.65 2.79 -6.27
CA ASN A 850 -22.75 1.45 -5.71
C ASN A 850 -24.20 1.17 -5.36
N GLU A 851 -24.71 -0.03 -5.68
CA GLU A 851 -26.08 -0.45 -5.34
C GLU A 851 -26.18 -1.97 -5.17
N ILE A 852 -26.92 -2.40 -4.17
CA ILE A 852 -27.37 -3.79 -4.00
C ILE A 852 -28.49 -4.03 -5.01
N THR A 853 -28.34 -5.05 -5.89
CA THR A 853 -29.35 -5.34 -6.94
C THR A 853 -30.19 -6.54 -6.62
N ASP A 854 -29.75 -7.40 -5.69
CA ASP A 854 -30.50 -8.60 -5.29
C ASP A 854 -29.97 -9.11 -3.93
N LEU A 855 -30.85 -9.59 -3.07
CA LEU A 855 -30.53 -10.24 -1.79
C LEU A 855 -31.16 -11.65 -1.71
N ASN A 856 -31.59 -12.20 -2.86
CA ASN A 856 -32.23 -13.52 -2.96
C ASN A 856 -33.45 -13.69 -2.02
N GLY A 857 -34.25 -12.64 -1.85
CA GLY A 857 -35.41 -12.61 -0.94
C GLY A 857 -35.05 -12.56 0.55
N GLY A 858 -33.78 -12.43 0.92
CA GLY A 858 -33.34 -12.28 2.29
C GLY A 858 -33.63 -10.87 2.83
N ASP A 859 -34.15 -10.80 4.05
CA ASP A 859 -34.29 -9.54 4.79
C ASP A 859 -33.05 -9.35 5.67
N ILE A 860 -32.14 -8.45 5.24
CA ILE A 860 -30.94 -8.13 5.97
C ILE A 860 -31.12 -6.77 6.62
N PRO A 861 -31.07 -6.66 7.96
CA PRO A 861 -31.29 -5.39 8.66
C PRO A 861 -30.41 -4.26 8.11
N GLY A 862 -31.01 -3.13 7.73
CA GLY A 862 -30.36 -1.95 7.20
C GLY A 862 -29.82 -2.06 5.78
N ARG A 863 -30.20 -3.10 5.03
CA ARG A 863 -29.82 -3.30 3.62
C ARG A 863 -31.00 -3.67 2.77
N SER A 864 -31.30 -2.86 1.76
CA SER A 864 -32.38 -3.10 0.81
C SER A 864 -31.88 -3.07 -0.63
N VAL A 865 -32.62 -3.70 -1.53
CA VAL A 865 -32.34 -3.61 -2.96
C VAL A 865 -32.49 -2.17 -3.42
N GLY A 866 -31.47 -1.64 -4.13
CA GLY A 866 -31.37 -0.24 -4.53
C GLY A 866 -30.45 0.59 -3.65
N ASP A 867 -30.17 0.16 -2.43
CA ASP A 867 -29.27 0.85 -1.49
C ASP A 867 -27.79 0.58 -1.78
N PRO A 868 -26.89 1.49 -1.40
CA PRO A 868 -25.46 1.21 -1.38
C PRO A 868 -25.12 0.19 -0.29
N VAL A 869 -24.00 -0.53 -0.47
CA VAL A 869 -23.53 -1.54 0.52
C VAL A 869 -23.27 -0.92 1.89
N ASP A 870 -22.61 0.25 1.93
CA ASP A 870 -22.32 1.02 3.14
C ASP A 870 -23.40 2.08 3.38
N ASN A 871 -24.63 1.62 3.54
CA ASN A 871 -25.80 2.46 3.70
C ASN A 871 -25.93 2.99 5.12
N ILE A 872 -26.28 4.25 5.26
CA ILE A 872 -26.83 4.84 6.49
C ILE A 872 -28.34 4.77 6.39
N TYR A 873 -28.97 4.01 7.27
CA TYR A 873 -30.39 3.76 7.29
C TYR A 873 -31.04 4.41 8.51
N GLY A 874 -32.02 5.25 8.32
CA GLY A 874 -32.65 5.99 9.41
C GLY A 874 -33.80 6.89 8.98
N TYR A 875 -34.29 7.69 9.94
CA TYR A 875 -35.41 8.62 9.74
C TYR A 875 -34.94 9.93 9.11
N VAL A 876 -35.80 10.58 8.34
CA VAL A 876 -35.57 11.92 7.80
C VAL A 876 -36.05 12.96 8.81
N CYS A 877 -35.14 13.77 9.34
CA CYS A 877 -35.47 14.88 10.22
C CYS A 877 -35.82 16.13 9.40
N GLU A 878 -37.02 16.68 9.59
CA GLU A 878 -37.52 17.90 8.91
C GLU A 878 -37.17 19.17 9.70
N GLY A 879 -36.83 19.06 11.00
CA GLY A 879 -36.53 20.17 11.86
C GLY A 879 -36.91 19.93 13.32
N ILE A 880 -37.26 20.98 14.02
CA ILE A 880 -37.66 20.96 15.44
C ILE A 880 -39.08 21.46 15.54
N PHE A 881 -39.93 20.79 16.31
CA PHE A 881 -41.24 21.30 16.66
C PHE A 881 -41.13 22.57 17.49
N ARG A 882 -41.61 23.68 16.99
CA ARG A 882 -41.46 24.97 17.64
C ARG A 882 -42.57 25.26 18.65
N THR A 883 -43.78 24.78 18.36
CA THR A 883 -44.98 25.02 19.16
C THR A 883 -45.82 23.75 19.28
N GLN A 884 -46.75 23.74 20.24
CA GLN A 884 -47.74 22.68 20.40
C GLN A 884 -48.68 22.61 19.17
N GLU A 885 -49.02 23.73 18.57
CA GLU A 885 -49.88 23.78 17.37
C GLU A 885 -49.25 23.06 16.17
N GLU A 886 -47.92 23.17 16.01
CA GLU A 886 -47.19 22.38 14.99
C GLU A 886 -47.30 20.88 15.22
N ILE A 887 -47.22 20.42 16.48
CA ILE A 887 -47.38 19.00 16.86
C ILE A 887 -48.80 18.51 16.59
N ASP A 888 -49.81 19.31 17.02
CA ASP A 888 -51.23 18.94 16.90
C ASP A 888 -51.67 18.81 15.41
N ASN A 889 -50.99 19.53 14.52
CA ASN A 889 -51.23 19.50 13.09
C ASN A 889 -50.29 18.53 12.32
N SER A 890 -49.46 17.80 12.99
CA SER A 890 -48.47 16.88 12.39
C SER A 890 -48.91 15.41 12.51
N CYS A 891 -48.26 14.50 11.77
CA CYS A 891 -48.40 13.04 11.95
C CYS A 891 -47.92 12.63 13.36
N SER A 892 -48.42 11.52 13.87
CA SER A 892 -48.02 10.95 15.15
C SER A 892 -46.53 10.56 15.14
N GLN A 893 -45.75 11.09 16.05
CA GLN A 893 -44.32 10.76 16.18
C GLN A 893 -44.13 9.50 17.06
N ILE A 894 -43.03 8.78 16.87
CA ILE A 894 -42.74 7.43 17.44
C ILE A 894 -42.95 7.35 18.96
N TRP A 895 -42.63 8.38 19.70
CA TRP A 895 -42.66 8.36 21.18
C TRP A 895 -43.50 9.51 21.77
N GLY A 896 -44.40 10.09 20.96
CA GLY A 896 -44.99 11.36 21.28
C GLY A 896 -43.99 12.50 21.10
N ALA A 897 -44.47 13.72 20.97
CA ALA A 897 -43.60 14.90 20.84
C ALA A 897 -44.08 16.00 21.78
N VAL A 898 -43.14 16.82 22.22
CA VAL A 898 -43.39 18.11 22.89
C VAL A 898 -42.63 19.20 22.15
N PRO A 899 -43.01 20.49 22.34
CA PRO A 899 -42.28 21.58 21.73
C PRO A 899 -40.80 21.55 22.07
N GLY A 900 -39.94 21.65 21.03
CA GLY A 900 -38.50 21.51 21.12
C GLY A 900 -37.94 20.14 20.69
N ASP A 901 -38.79 19.13 20.48
CA ASP A 901 -38.34 17.81 20.00
C ASP A 901 -38.11 17.84 18.46
N LEU A 902 -37.35 16.86 17.97
CA LEU A 902 -37.12 16.66 16.55
C LEU A 902 -38.42 16.21 15.85
N LYS A 903 -38.65 16.76 14.67
CA LYS A 903 -39.75 16.41 13.76
C LYS A 903 -39.22 15.47 12.67
N TYR A 904 -39.76 14.27 12.61
CA TYR A 904 -39.45 13.28 11.58
C TYR A 904 -40.55 13.19 10.53
N ALA A 905 -40.13 12.90 9.30
CA ALA A 905 -41.02 12.78 8.16
C ALA A 905 -41.73 11.42 8.16
N ASP A 906 -43.04 11.45 7.90
CA ASP A 906 -43.86 10.29 7.52
C ASP A 906 -43.65 10.03 6.03
N ILE A 907 -42.82 9.03 5.71
CA ILE A 907 -42.39 8.75 4.33
C ILE A 907 -43.45 7.95 3.55
N ASN A 908 -44.15 7.04 4.27
CA ASN A 908 -45.17 6.18 3.66
C ASN A 908 -46.57 6.84 3.60
N ASN A 909 -46.75 8.01 4.27
CA ASN A 909 -47.98 8.80 4.37
C ASN A 909 -49.12 8.05 5.06
N ASP A 910 -48.84 7.29 6.10
CA ASP A 910 -49.86 6.61 6.92
C ASP A 910 -50.28 7.41 8.18
N ASN A 911 -49.77 8.62 8.34
CA ASN A 911 -49.93 9.55 9.47
C ASN A 911 -49.30 9.08 10.80
N VAL A 912 -48.40 8.10 10.74
CA VAL A 912 -47.63 7.65 11.90
C VAL A 912 -46.15 7.50 11.50
N VAL A 913 -45.24 8.15 12.19
CA VAL A 913 -43.80 7.93 12.00
C VAL A 913 -43.40 6.68 12.80
N ASP A 914 -43.01 5.61 12.11
CA ASP A 914 -42.57 4.36 12.71
C ASP A 914 -41.37 3.72 11.97
N GLN A 915 -41.06 2.45 12.22
CA GLN A 915 -39.94 1.77 11.57
C GLN A 915 -40.05 1.70 10.03
N SER A 916 -41.26 1.81 9.49
CA SER A 916 -41.54 1.77 8.06
C SER A 916 -41.11 3.07 7.34
N ASP A 917 -40.87 4.17 8.08
CA ASP A 917 -40.40 5.45 7.57
C ASP A 917 -38.90 5.59 7.49
N ARG A 918 -38.17 4.55 7.86
CA ARG A 918 -36.72 4.54 7.71
C ARG A 918 -36.33 4.36 6.25
N ILE A 919 -35.43 5.19 5.77
CA ILE A 919 -34.92 5.13 4.40
C ILE A 919 -33.39 5.19 4.38
N SER A 920 -32.85 4.94 3.20
CA SER A 920 -31.43 5.19 2.93
C SER A 920 -31.12 6.68 2.95
N LEU A 921 -30.35 7.14 3.93
CA LEU A 921 -29.92 8.52 4.05
C LEU A 921 -28.65 8.80 3.23
N GLY A 922 -27.99 7.76 2.70
CA GLY A 922 -26.79 7.85 1.90
C GLY A 922 -25.73 6.84 2.31
N SER A 923 -24.53 6.99 1.76
CA SER A 923 -23.41 6.06 1.96
C SER A 923 -22.27 6.73 2.71
N THR A 924 -21.58 5.94 3.55
CA THR A 924 -20.30 6.34 4.16
C THR A 924 -19.13 6.25 3.18
N PHE A 925 -19.35 5.64 2.01
CA PHE A 925 -18.37 5.57 0.95
C PHE A 925 -18.57 6.72 -0.05
N PRO A 926 -17.55 7.54 -0.37
CA PRO A 926 -17.69 8.68 -1.25
C PRO A 926 -18.00 8.25 -2.68
N LYS A 927 -19.04 8.86 -3.28
CA LYS A 927 -19.38 8.63 -4.69
C LYS A 927 -18.45 9.42 -5.62
N ILE A 928 -17.93 10.55 -5.17
CA ILE A 928 -17.02 11.43 -5.92
C ILE A 928 -15.67 11.46 -5.22
N ASN A 929 -14.60 11.27 -6.00
CA ASN A 929 -13.25 11.56 -5.58
C ASN A 929 -12.55 12.38 -6.66
N PHE A 930 -11.76 13.38 -6.26
CA PHE A 930 -10.98 14.18 -7.19
C PHE A 930 -9.63 14.56 -6.60
N GLY A 931 -8.69 14.84 -7.49
CA GLY A 931 -7.38 15.33 -7.13
C GLY A 931 -6.85 16.31 -8.17
N LEU A 932 -6.16 17.34 -7.71
CA LEU A 932 -5.43 18.29 -8.54
C LEU A 932 -3.99 18.39 -8.05
N ARG A 933 -3.06 18.04 -8.93
CA ARG A 933 -1.63 18.17 -8.67
C ARG A 933 -1.03 19.23 -9.57
N LEU A 934 -0.31 20.16 -8.98
CA LEU A 934 0.47 21.19 -9.66
C LEU A 934 1.95 20.99 -9.32
N ASN A 935 2.80 20.86 -10.34
CA ASN A 935 4.25 20.88 -10.19
C ASN A 935 4.77 22.06 -11.00
N CYS A 936 5.59 22.89 -10.38
CA CYS A 936 6.22 24.04 -11.02
C CYS A 936 7.71 24.01 -10.74
N GLU A 937 8.53 24.19 -11.74
CA GLU A 937 9.98 24.31 -11.64
C GLU A 937 10.43 25.63 -12.27
N TYR A 938 11.22 26.38 -11.55
CA TYR A 938 11.84 27.61 -12.02
C TYR A 938 13.26 27.72 -11.52
N ARG A 939 14.23 27.57 -12.41
CA ARG A 939 15.66 27.47 -12.07
C ARG A 939 15.90 26.36 -11.03
N ASN A 940 16.37 26.76 -9.84
CA ASN A 940 16.71 25.84 -8.74
C ASN A 940 15.57 25.67 -7.72
N PHE A 941 14.38 26.21 -8.00
CA PHE A 941 13.21 26.10 -7.15
C PHE A 941 12.20 25.14 -7.78
N ASP A 942 11.67 24.25 -6.98
CA ASP A 942 10.52 23.42 -7.34
C ASP A 942 9.40 23.58 -6.30
N LEU A 943 8.17 23.57 -6.78
CA LEU A 943 6.97 23.60 -5.96
C LEU A 943 6.04 22.48 -6.41
N THR A 944 5.66 21.64 -5.47
CA THR A 944 4.61 20.64 -5.67
C THR A 944 3.44 20.95 -4.75
N MET A 945 2.23 21.04 -5.33
CA MET A 945 0.99 21.22 -4.61
C MET A 945 0.02 20.10 -4.99
N LEU A 946 -0.57 19.47 -3.99
CA LEU A 946 -1.61 18.45 -4.16
C LEU A 946 -2.85 18.87 -3.39
N MET A 947 -3.97 18.97 -4.09
CA MET A 947 -5.31 19.11 -3.54
C MET A 947 -6.08 17.83 -3.78
N GLN A 948 -6.86 17.38 -2.80
CA GLN A 948 -7.72 16.22 -2.93
C GLN A 948 -9.07 16.50 -2.25
N GLY A 949 -10.10 15.84 -2.73
CA GLY A 949 -11.41 15.94 -2.13
C GLY A 949 -12.28 14.73 -2.42
N ALA A 950 -13.26 14.54 -1.53
CA ALA A 950 -14.30 13.54 -1.63
C ALA A 950 -15.67 14.22 -1.53
N GLY A 951 -16.66 13.71 -2.25
CA GLY A 951 -18.00 14.29 -2.27
C GLY A 951 -19.09 13.22 -2.31
N MET A 952 -20.33 13.66 -2.06
CA MET A 952 -21.51 12.78 -1.99
C MET A 952 -21.27 11.61 -1.01
N VAL A 953 -20.70 11.93 0.16
CA VAL A 953 -20.43 11.01 1.26
C VAL A 953 -21.18 11.53 2.50
N LYS A 954 -21.69 10.61 3.29
CA LYS A 954 -22.35 10.91 4.57
C LYS A 954 -21.52 10.31 5.71
N GLY A 955 -21.60 10.91 6.87
CA GLY A 955 -21.05 10.39 8.12
C GLY A 955 -22.12 10.43 9.20
N VAL A 956 -22.03 9.51 10.13
CA VAL A 956 -22.89 9.51 11.32
C VAL A 956 -22.06 10.00 12.50
N THR A 957 -22.54 11.06 13.16
CA THR A 957 -22.06 11.43 14.49
C THR A 957 -23.10 10.91 15.47
N ALA A 958 -22.73 9.96 16.30
CA ALA A 958 -23.66 9.27 17.20
C ALA A 958 -23.11 9.18 18.62
N GLY A 959 -23.99 8.87 19.56
CA GLY A 959 -23.65 8.67 20.95
C GLY A 959 -23.27 9.96 21.67
N GLU A 960 -22.41 9.85 22.65
CA GLU A 960 -22.00 10.91 23.57
C GLU A 960 -21.32 12.12 22.91
N ILE A 961 -20.83 11.96 21.67
CA ILE A 961 -20.22 13.06 20.92
C ILE A 961 -21.28 14.04 20.38
N SER A 962 -22.47 13.54 20.06
CA SER A 962 -23.52 14.33 19.39
C SER A 962 -24.73 14.63 20.29
N GLN A 963 -24.97 13.82 21.30
CA GLN A 963 -26.16 13.90 22.15
C GLN A 963 -25.79 14.45 23.53
N ALA A 964 -26.44 15.55 23.91
CA ALA A 964 -26.27 16.13 25.23
C ALA A 964 -26.65 15.15 26.34
N PHE A 965 -25.79 14.97 27.33
CA PHE A 965 -25.99 14.18 28.52
C PHE A 965 -26.22 12.66 28.31
N MET A 966 -26.08 12.14 27.10
CA MET A 966 -26.20 10.73 26.85
C MET A 966 -25.20 9.95 27.73
N ASN A 967 -25.72 8.99 28.51
CA ASN A 967 -24.94 8.26 29.52
C ASN A 967 -24.16 9.18 30.50
N GLY A 968 -24.70 10.36 30.82
CA GLY A 968 -24.04 11.38 31.63
C GLY A 968 -22.89 12.13 30.94
N GLY A 969 -22.76 11.97 29.64
CA GLY A 969 -21.63 12.46 28.82
C GLY A 969 -21.53 13.98 28.73
N LYS A 970 -20.43 14.42 28.13
CA LYS A 970 -20.13 15.82 27.85
C LYS A 970 -21.17 16.43 26.88
N VAL A 971 -21.20 17.75 26.87
CA VAL A 971 -22.05 18.55 25.96
C VAL A 971 -21.15 19.49 25.19
N THR A 972 -21.32 19.53 23.86
CA THR A 972 -20.60 20.49 23.04
C THR A 972 -21.15 21.91 23.14
N GLU A 973 -20.31 22.91 22.83
CA GLU A 973 -20.72 24.33 22.84
C GLU A 973 -21.90 24.63 21.90
N GLU A 974 -22.13 23.83 20.88
CA GLU A 974 -23.21 23.99 19.90
C GLU A 974 -24.60 23.90 20.57
N TRP A 975 -24.73 23.14 21.66
CA TRP A 975 -25.97 23.02 22.45
C TRP A 975 -26.35 24.30 23.22
N LEU A 976 -25.49 25.32 23.23
CA LEU A 976 -25.90 26.65 23.72
C LEU A 976 -27.01 27.29 22.85
N ASP A 977 -27.08 26.91 21.55
CA ASP A 977 -28.17 27.30 20.63
C ASP A 977 -29.28 26.21 20.58
N ARG A 978 -29.71 25.73 21.72
CA ARG A 978 -30.81 24.77 21.88
C ARG A 978 -32.17 25.46 21.92
N TRP A 979 -33.22 24.72 21.61
CA TRP A 979 -34.58 25.17 21.73
C TRP A 979 -34.95 25.43 23.20
N THR A 980 -35.53 26.60 23.45
CA THR A 980 -36.18 26.97 24.69
C THR A 980 -37.42 27.80 24.35
N PRO A 981 -38.39 28.01 25.28
CA PRO A 981 -39.51 28.91 25.04
C PRO A 981 -39.09 30.34 24.63
N ASN A 982 -37.89 30.76 25.00
CA ASN A 982 -37.32 32.08 24.63
C ASN A 982 -36.43 32.03 23.36
N ASN A 983 -36.10 30.85 22.86
CA ASN A 983 -35.30 30.63 21.67
C ASN A 983 -35.94 29.53 20.76
N ILE A 984 -37.13 29.83 20.23
CA ILE A 984 -37.91 28.88 19.41
C ILE A 984 -37.28 28.57 18.03
N ASN A 985 -36.37 29.42 17.56
CA ASN A 985 -35.70 29.29 16.26
C ASN A 985 -34.31 28.67 16.40
N ALA A 986 -34.04 27.93 17.45
CA ALA A 986 -32.79 27.29 17.72
C ALA A 986 -32.38 26.24 16.66
N SER A 987 -31.09 25.99 16.55
CA SER A 987 -30.52 24.96 15.66
C SER A 987 -30.51 23.58 16.29
N TYR A 988 -30.60 23.46 17.60
CA TYR A 988 -30.59 22.22 18.39
C TYR A 988 -31.90 22.00 19.12
N PRO A 989 -32.35 20.75 19.33
CA PRO A 989 -33.57 20.45 20.05
C PRO A 989 -33.49 20.85 21.53
N ARG A 990 -34.60 20.74 22.26
CA ARG A 990 -34.61 20.91 23.71
C ARG A 990 -33.69 19.92 24.41
N LEU A 991 -33.18 20.29 25.57
CA LEU A 991 -32.40 19.37 26.39
C LEU A 991 -33.32 18.37 27.09
N THR A 992 -32.91 17.12 27.13
CA THR A 992 -33.58 16.03 27.86
C THR A 992 -32.57 14.98 28.27
N LEU A 993 -32.81 14.25 29.32
CA LEU A 993 -32.06 13.06 29.77
C LEU A 993 -32.61 11.79 29.11
N SER A 994 -33.84 11.87 28.58
CA SER A 994 -34.48 10.75 27.91
C SER A 994 -33.78 10.41 26.62
N SER A 995 -33.22 9.21 26.50
CA SER A 995 -32.61 8.68 25.29
C SER A 995 -33.62 8.45 24.17
N SER A 996 -34.93 8.51 24.45
CA SER A 996 -35.99 8.17 23.48
C SER A 996 -36.21 9.17 22.37
N CYS A 997 -35.93 10.45 22.59
CA CYS A 997 -36.18 11.51 21.60
C CYS A 997 -35.02 11.82 20.67
N LEU A 998 -33.81 11.27 20.96
CA LEU A 998 -32.56 11.65 20.27
C LEU A 998 -31.83 10.46 19.61
N LEU A 999 -32.39 9.25 19.68
CA LEU A 999 -31.63 8.01 19.46
C LEU A 999 -31.43 7.62 18.00
N TYR A 1000 -32.08 8.23 17.03
CA TYR A 1000 -31.94 7.79 15.65
C TYR A 1000 -31.65 8.94 14.70
N THR A 1001 -30.37 9.08 14.40
CA THR A 1001 -29.87 9.88 13.28
C THR A 1001 -30.32 11.35 13.31
N SER A 1002 -29.68 12.13 14.18
CA SER A 1002 -29.59 13.56 13.92
C SER A 1002 -28.63 13.75 12.72
N PRO A 1003 -29.07 14.00 11.48
CA PRO A 1003 -28.24 14.76 10.59
C PRO A 1003 -28.01 16.07 11.35
N SER A 1004 -26.74 16.45 11.58
CA SER A 1004 -26.45 17.81 12.04
C SER A 1004 -27.35 18.77 11.28
N PRO A 1005 -28.09 19.70 11.90
CA PRO A 1005 -28.95 20.65 11.19
C PRO A 1005 -28.17 21.56 10.24
N ARG A 1006 -26.88 21.46 10.23
CA ARG A 1006 -25.99 22.02 9.20
C ARG A 1006 -25.86 21.03 8.06
N ASP A 1007 -26.85 21.02 7.17
CA ASP A 1007 -26.61 20.67 5.78
C ASP A 1007 -25.48 21.60 5.27
N PRO A 1008 -24.34 21.09 4.79
CA PRO A 1008 -23.29 21.96 4.30
C PRO A 1008 -23.72 22.59 2.98
N LYS A 1009 -24.60 23.60 3.04
CA LYS A 1009 -24.83 24.46 1.88
C LYS A 1009 -23.73 25.50 1.69
N THR A 1010 -22.74 25.53 2.58
CA THR A 1010 -21.62 26.48 2.47
C THR A 1010 -20.38 25.96 3.21
N SER A 1011 -19.52 25.26 2.52
CA SER A 1011 -18.05 25.37 2.68
C SER A 1011 -17.34 24.76 1.48
#